data_557db2be4482972050b0b83ce461636e
#
_entry.id   557db2be4482972050b0b83ce461636e
#
_cell.length_a   1.000
_cell.length_b   1.000
_cell.length_c   1.000
_cell.angle_alpha   90.00
_cell.angle_beta   90.00
_cell.angle_gamma   90.00
#
_symmetry.space_group_name_H-M   'P 1'
#
loop_
_entity.id
_entity.type
_entity.pdbx_description
1 polymer ?
#
loop_
_entity_poly.entity_id
_entity_poly.type
_entity_poly.pdbx_seq_one_letter_code
_entity_poly.pdbx_strand_id
1 'polypeptide(L)'
;MKKQLLMMGMLVLSGFSFAQTDHLWTQGVERNSSPVFENMINIRSPKILQLNINGLKNSLASAPKRLTAGEKSQIIISFPNAEGKMEKFKVTENSNFQPELASKYPDIKSYIGEGIENPDATVYFSISPLGLSFMEIYGDKSATFIEPYTKDLSSYVIYKKSDRKDNLSKFECTVLESAQKGTSSKIAARNANDSTLRTFKLALSCTGEYTTYFGGTKALALAAMNNTMTRVNGIFEKDFSARMVIIANNDQLIYTNASTDPYSDANVGTAKINANNTKGWSLQLQNTLTDVIGNNTYDIGHLFGATGGGGNAGCIGCICVDDTSSTLDKNKGSGYTSPANAIPSGDAFDVDYVAHEMGHQFGGNHTFSFDNEGTGVNMEPGSGSTIMGYAGITDQDIQPNSDAFFHAISIQQITNNIKTKTCSVDTSTGNSIPTANAGLDYTIPKSTPFMLTGSGTDANGDSLTYIWEQIDNASSTQKGTSSAASATKKSGPNFRSWTPTTSPIRYFPRMASILTGATTTAGSEITVEALSSVARTLNFRLTVRDNRAGGSGNNSDDTKITVNATAGPFNITSQNSAVSYAGGSTQTITWNVAGTTSNGVNTANVDILWSTNNGSSWTTLLAATPNDGSQAVTIPNAATTSGRIMVKGTNHIFFDVNNANISVTPKAIKLVDKEVSRETSADMKLYPNPVKDVLTISNTNTEEYKIFDMSGKLVHSGKLQRGTANVSSLIKGAYMIQIGETTKRFIKD
;
A
#
# COMPACT_ATOMS: atom_id res chain seq x y z
N MET A 1 -66.44 22.33 -36.45
CA MET A 1 -66.17 22.44 -35.01
C MET A 1 -65.07 21.44 -34.66
N LYS A 2 -63.83 21.91 -34.53
CA LYS A 2 -62.65 21.10 -34.26
C LYS A 2 -62.37 21.13 -32.76
N LYS A 3 -62.39 19.98 -32.09
CA LYS A 3 -61.93 19.83 -30.70
C LYS A 3 -60.42 19.55 -30.75
N GLN A 4 -59.62 20.44 -30.20
CA GLN A 4 -58.22 20.22 -29.90
C GLN A 4 -58.09 19.46 -28.57
N LEU A 5 -57.42 18.31 -28.61
CA LEU A 5 -57.06 17.53 -27.43
C LEU A 5 -55.65 18.01 -26.98
N LEU A 6 -55.57 18.62 -25.80
CA LEU A 6 -54.33 19.02 -25.19
C LEU A 6 -53.74 17.79 -24.44
N MET A 7 -52.65 17.24 -24.89
CA MET A 7 -51.93 16.15 -24.25
C MET A 7 -50.87 16.79 -23.32
N MET A 8 -51.16 16.79 -22.04
CA MET A 8 -50.25 17.27 -20.96
C MET A 8 -49.30 16.13 -20.62
N GLY A 9 -48.07 16.20 -21.15
CA GLY A 9 -47.00 15.28 -20.79
C GLY A 9 -46.47 15.56 -19.37
N MET A 10 -46.77 14.67 -18.43
CA MET A 10 -46.08 14.66 -17.11
C MET A 10 -44.67 14.16 -17.30
N LEU A 11 -43.67 15.05 -17.24
CA LEU A 11 -42.28 14.70 -17.02
C LEU A 11 -42.15 14.29 -15.54
N VAL A 12 -42.06 13.01 -15.28
CA VAL A 12 -41.60 12.49 -14.00
C VAL A 12 -40.08 12.73 -13.93
N LEU A 13 -39.64 13.83 -13.34
CA LEU A 13 -38.26 13.96 -12.87
C LEU A 13 -38.11 13.01 -11.69
N SER A 14 -37.53 11.85 -11.93
CA SER A 14 -36.93 11.02 -10.88
C SER A 14 -35.72 11.79 -10.33
N GLY A 15 -35.95 12.62 -9.32
CA GLY A 15 -34.88 13.21 -8.53
C GLY A 15 -34.15 12.07 -7.82
N PHE A 16 -32.96 11.71 -8.30
CA PHE A 16 -32.00 10.95 -7.51
C PHE A 16 -31.57 11.83 -6.34
N SER A 17 -32.18 11.63 -5.16
CA SER A 17 -31.68 12.17 -3.90
C SER A 17 -30.36 11.47 -3.60
N PHE A 18 -29.24 12.09 -3.98
CA PHE A 18 -27.97 11.73 -3.38
C PHE A 18 -28.11 12.06 -1.89
N ALA A 19 -28.17 11.04 -1.04
CA ALA A 19 -28.13 11.23 0.39
C ALA A 19 -26.79 11.89 0.74
N GLN A 20 -26.85 13.14 1.16
CA GLN A 20 -25.69 13.93 1.54
C GLN A 20 -25.19 13.41 2.89
N THR A 21 -24.12 12.63 2.91
CA THR A 21 -23.53 12.01 4.11
C THR A 21 -22.55 12.94 4.85
N ASP A 22 -22.51 14.22 4.51
CA ASP A 22 -21.54 15.20 5.03
C ASP A 22 -21.69 15.51 6.54
N HIS A 23 -22.71 14.96 7.23
CA HIS A 23 -22.97 15.22 8.64
C HIS A 23 -22.72 14.01 9.55
N LEU A 24 -22.10 12.94 9.06
CA LEU A 24 -21.81 11.75 9.91
C LEU A 24 -20.71 12.03 10.93
N TRP A 25 -19.73 12.84 10.55
CA TRP A 25 -18.55 13.13 11.35
C TRP A 25 -18.53 14.59 11.80
N THR A 26 -18.24 14.81 13.08
CA THR A 26 -18.05 16.15 13.65
C THR A 26 -16.77 16.21 14.46
N GLN A 27 -16.17 17.40 14.56
CA GLN A 27 -14.99 17.57 15.41
C GLN A 27 -15.35 17.29 16.85
N GLY A 28 -14.58 16.41 17.49
CA GLY A 28 -14.74 16.11 18.91
C GLY A 28 -14.37 17.33 19.74
N VAL A 29 -15.28 17.83 20.53
CA VAL A 29 -14.92 18.71 21.66
C VAL A 29 -14.50 17.77 22.77
N GLU A 30 -13.29 17.93 23.31
CA GLU A 30 -12.84 17.23 24.54
C GLU A 30 -13.76 17.60 25.73
N ARG A 31 -14.93 17.01 25.77
CA ARG A 31 -15.77 16.98 26.97
C ARG A 31 -15.65 15.58 27.57
N ASN A 32 -14.59 15.40 28.33
CA ASN A 32 -14.21 14.17 29.00
C ASN A 32 -15.17 13.81 30.12
N SER A 33 -16.17 12.99 29.81
CA SER A 33 -16.92 12.29 30.89
C SER A 33 -16.85 10.76 30.71
N SER A 34 -16.51 10.25 29.55
CA SER A 34 -16.43 8.80 29.31
C SER A 34 -15.00 8.27 29.35
N PRO A 35 -14.77 7.13 30.02
CA PRO A 35 -13.45 6.48 30.03
C PRO A 35 -13.01 6.12 28.62
N VAL A 36 -11.69 6.33 28.34
CA VAL A 36 -11.03 5.93 27.11
C VAL A 36 -10.72 4.44 27.17
N PHE A 37 -10.70 3.77 26.01
CA PHE A 37 -10.19 2.40 25.93
C PHE A 37 -8.67 2.36 26.14
N GLU A 38 -8.19 1.40 26.91
CA GLU A 38 -6.77 1.31 27.34
C GLU A 38 -5.81 1.15 26.15
N ASN A 39 -6.21 0.41 25.12
CA ASN A 39 -5.42 0.20 23.90
C ASN A 39 -5.27 1.45 23.03
N MET A 40 -5.97 2.55 23.33
CA MET A 40 -5.93 3.80 22.57
C MET A 40 -4.94 4.83 23.13
N ILE A 41 -4.24 4.54 24.23
CA ILE A 41 -3.34 5.47 24.89
C ILE A 41 -2.00 5.63 24.14
N ASN A 42 -1.60 4.63 23.36
CA ASN A 42 -0.26 4.54 22.76
C ASN A 42 -0.17 5.02 21.30
N ILE A 43 -1.09 5.87 20.84
CA ILE A 43 -1.12 6.37 19.46
C ILE A 43 -0.44 7.75 19.40
N ARG A 44 0.47 7.94 18.43
CA ARG A 44 1.06 9.26 18.15
C ARG A 44 0.06 10.15 17.42
N SER A 45 -0.15 11.38 17.92
CA SER A 45 -0.94 12.42 17.24
C SER A 45 -2.31 11.93 16.73
N PRO A 46 -3.13 11.25 17.56
CA PRO A 46 -4.41 10.72 17.14
C PRO A 46 -5.36 11.84 16.70
N LYS A 47 -6.15 11.59 15.67
CA LYS A 47 -7.31 12.42 15.34
C LYS A 47 -8.53 11.84 16.02
N ILE A 48 -9.25 12.67 16.77
CA ILE A 48 -10.47 12.24 17.48
C ILE A 48 -11.66 12.99 16.88
N LEU A 49 -12.64 12.22 16.41
CA LEU A 49 -13.89 12.73 15.85
C LEU A 49 -15.08 12.04 16.52
N GLN A 50 -16.22 12.73 16.51
CA GLN A 50 -17.51 12.13 16.89
C GLN A 50 -18.20 11.57 15.66
N LEU A 51 -18.82 10.38 15.80
CA LEU A 51 -19.58 9.72 14.75
C LEU A 51 -21.06 9.63 15.11
N ASN A 52 -21.91 10.07 14.22
CA ASN A 52 -23.33 9.73 14.26
C ASN A 52 -23.53 8.29 13.76
N ILE A 53 -23.35 7.31 14.67
CA ILE A 53 -23.43 5.88 14.33
C ILE A 53 -24.81 5.48 13.81
N ASN A 54 -25.89 6.09 14.30
CA ASN A 54 -27.25 5.82 13.83
C ASN A 54 -27.46 6.37 12.40
N GLY A 55 -26.92 7.55 12.12
CA GLY A 55 -26.91 8.11 10.77
C GLY A 55 -26.16 7.20 9.80
N LEU A 56 -25.00 6.66 10.20
CA LEU A 56 -24.23 5.70 9.41
C LEU A 56 -25.02 4.40 9.17
N LYS A 57 -25.64 3.82 10.19
CA LYS A 57 -26.49 2.61 10.06
C LYS A 57 -27.64 2.84 9.07
N ASN A 58 -28.30 4.00 9.15
CA ASN A 58 -29.39 4.35 8.24
C ASN A 58 -28.91 4.51 6.79
N SER A 59 -27.76 5.14 6.58
CA SER A 59 -27.16 5.27 5.24
C SER A 59 -26.78 3.93 4.62
N LEU A 60 -26.42 2.94 5.43
CA LEU A 60 -26.03 1.60 5.01
C LEU A 60 -27.21 0.62 4.90
N ALA A 61 -28.42 1.00 5.35
CA ALA A 61 -29.58 0.08 5.39
C ALA A 61 -29.96 -0.50 4.01
N SER A 62 -29.68 0.25 2.93
CA SER A 62 -29.91 -0.17 1.54
C SER A 62 -28.65 -0.61 0.81
N ALA A 63 -27.53 -0.81 1.53
CA ALA A 63 -26.29 -1.28 0.89
C ALA A 63 -26.54 -2.67 0.27
N PRO A 64 -26.24 -2.85 -1.03
CA PRO A 64 -26.43 -4.13 -1.67
C PRO A 64 -25.47 -5.15 -1.04
N LYS A 65 -25.88 -6.41 -0.99
CA LYS A 65 -24.97 -7.50 -0.63
C LYS A 65 -23.88 -7.60 -1.70
N ARG A 66 -22.73 -8.16 -1.33
CA ARG A 66 -21.60 -8.35 -2.25
C ARG A 66 -22.08 -8.83 -3.62
N LEU A 67 -21.82 -8.01 -4.61
CA LEU A 67 -22.35 -8.20 -5.95
C LEU A 67 -21.49 -9.21 -6.72
N THR A 68 -22.13 -9.97 -7.57
CA THR A 68 -21.44 -10.73 -8.60
C THR A 68 -20.74 -9.79 -9.58
N ALA A 69 -19.70 -10.28 -10.23
CA ALA A 69 -18.84 -9.50 -11.10
C ALA A 69 -19.61 -8.52 -12.02
N GLY A 70 -19.30 -7.24 -11.94
CA GLY A 70 -19.81 -6.20 -12.83
C GLY A 70 -20.87 -5.25 -12.26
N GLU A 71 -21.48 -5.55 -11.12
CA GLU A 71 -22.44 -4.63 -10.48
C GLU A 71 -21.73 -3.69 -9.51
N LYS A 72 -21.96 -2.37 -9.65
CA LYS A 72 -21.37 -1.34 -8.75
C LYS A 72 -22.42 -0.81 -7.78
N SER A 73 -22.08 -0.74 -6.51
CA SER A 73 -22.92 -0.10 -5.49
C SER A 73 -23.15 1.38 -5.81
N GLN A 74 -24.34 1.87 -5.49
CA GLN A 74 -24.68 3.29 -5.54
C GLN A 74 -24.63 3.96 -4.16
N ILE A 75 -24.38 3.19 -3.10
CA ILE A 75 -24.28 3.71 -1.73
C ILE A 75 -22.89 4.32 -1.55
N ILE A 76 -22.86 5.60 -1.27
CA ILE A 76 -21.63 6.37 -1.04
C ILE A 76 -21.57 6.79 0.42
N ILE A 77 -20.49 6.43 1.10
CA ILE A 77 -20.21 6.82 2.49
C ILE A 77 -18.87 7.58 2.53
N SER A 78 -18.82 8.62 3.34
CA SER A 78 -17.60 9.39 3.59
C SER A 78 -16.96 8.98 4.92
N PHE A 79 -15.66 8.69 4.88
CA PHE A 79 -14.84 8.42 6.07
C PHE A 79 -13.66 9.39 6.15
N PRO A 80 -13.22 9.78 7.35
CA PRO A 80 -12.02 10.60 7.51
C PRO A 80 -10.77 9.73 7.34
N ASN A 81 -9.80 10.23 6.56
CA ASN A 81 -8.46 9.65 6.51
C ASN A 81 -7.61 10.10 7.73
N ALA A 82 -6.38 9.62 7.83
CA ALA A 82 -5.50 9.92 8.96
C ALA A 82 -5.15 11.43 9.09
N GLU A 83 -5.26 12.21 8.02
CA GLU A 83 -5.12 13.66 8.04
C GLU A 83 -6.41 14.38 8.46
N GLY A 84 -7.53 13.66 8.59
CA GLY A 84 -8.87 14.18 8.92
C GLY A 84 -9.63 14.72 7.71
N LYS A 85 -9.15 14.46 6.48
CA LYS A 85 -9.87 14.79 5.26
C LYS A 85 -10.89 13.71 4.94
N MET A 86 -12.11 14.09 4.55
CA MET A 86 -13.14 13.15 4.13
C MET A 86 -12.85 12.58 2.75
N GLU A 87 -12.90 11.25 2.63
CA GLU A 87 -12.78 10.47 1.40
C GLU A 87 -14.07 9.66 1.20
N LYS A 88 -14.51 9.50 -0.05
CA LYS A 88 -15.77 8.85 -0.41
C LYS A 88 -15.54 7.45 -0.94
N PHE A 89 -16.41 6.54 -0.52
CA PHE A 89 -16.34 5.13 -0.91
C PHE A 89 -17.70 4.63 -1.39
N LYS A 90 -17.70 3.83 -2.46
CA LYS A 90 -18.85 3.03 -2.88
C LYS A 90 -18.90 1.78 -2.05
N VAL A 91 -19.94 1.61 -1.23
CA VAL A 91 -20.00 0.60 -0.18
C VAL A 91 -20.98 -0.52 -0.52
N THR A 92 -20.56 -1.77 -0.25
CA THR A 92 -21.33 -3.01 -0.41
C THR A 92 -21.28 -3.78 0.91
N GLU A 93 -22.38 -4.42 1.31
CA GLU A 93 -22.37 -5.34 2.46
C GLU A 93 -21.58 -6.59 2.10
N ASN A 94 -20.53 -6.89 2.89
CA ASN A 94 -19.61 -8.00 2.72
C ASN A 94 -19.59 -8.88 3.96
N SER A 95 -20.67 -9.63 4.20
CA SER A 95 -20.83 -10.42 5.41
C SER A 95 -19.69 -11.43 5.60
N ASN A 96 -19.13 -11.49 6.81
CA ASN A 96 -18.21 -12.54 7.25
C ASN A 96 -18.94 -13.76 7.83
N PHE A 97 -20.26 -13.78 7.83
CA PHE A 97 -21.09 -14.85 8.37
C PHE A 97 -21.79 -15.62 7.27
N GLN A 98 -21.97 -16.92 7.47
CA GLN A 98 -22.95 -17.67 6.70
C GLN A 98 -24.37 -17.15 6.95
N PRO A 99 -25.31 -17.27 6.00
CA PRO A 99 -26.61 -16.60 6.05
C PRO A 99 -27.42 -16.85 7.34
N GLU A 100 -27.36 -18.07 7.87
CA GLU A 100 -28.09 -18.48 9.07
C GLU A 100 -27.55 -17.74 10.31
N LEU A 101 -26.23 -17.63 10.45
CA LEU A 101 -25.60 -16.89 11.54
C LEU A 101 -25.87 -15.39 11.41
N ALA A 102 -25.77 -14.84 10.20
CA ALA A 102 -26.11 -13.43 9.94
C ALA A 102 -27.54 -13.10 10.29
N SER A 103 -28.48 -14.01 10.02
CA SER A 103 -29.90 -13.84 10.36
C SER A 103 -30.15 -13.89 11.89
N LYS A 104 -29.35 -14.68 12.62
CA LYS A 104 -29.42 -14.80 14.09
C LYS A 104 -28.84 -13.58 14.80
N TYR A 105 -27.87 -12.89 14.18
CA TYR A 105 -27.16 -11.73 14.74
C TYR A 105 -27.20 -10.53 13.77
N PRO A 106 -28.39 -9.98 13.47
CA PRO A 106 -28.59 -8.97 12.40
C PRO A 106 -27.92 -7.62 12.68
N ASP A 107 -27.56 -7.34 13.93
CA ASP A 107 -26.88 -6.10 14.34
C ASP A 107 -25.36 -6.15 14.09
N ILE A 108 -24.82 -7.30 13.69
CA ILE A 108 -23.39 -7.47 13.37
C ILE A 108 -23.25 -7.53 11.86
N LYS A 109 -22.69 -6.46 11.26
CA LYS A 109 -22.53 -6.34 9.81
C LYS A 109 -21.14 -5.92 9.43
N SER A 110 -20.68 -6.38 8.28
CA SER A 110 -19.41 -5.98 7.68
C SER A 110 -19.58 -5.55 6.24
N TYR A 111 -18.72 -4.65 5.81
CA TYR A 111 -18.81 -3.94 4.54
C TYR A 111 -17.44 -3.85 3.89
N ILE A 112 -17.44 -3.70 2.57
CA ILE A 112 -16.31 -3.33 1.74
C ILE A 112 -16.66 -2.07 0.96
N GLY A 113 -15.69 -1.18 0.75
CA GLY A 113 -15.90 0.03 -0.05
C GLY A 113 -14.72 0.32 -0.96
N GLU A 114 -15.02 0.76 -2.16
CA GLU A 114 -14.08 1.21 -3.19
C GLU A 114 -13.94 2.73 -3.14
N GLY A 115 -12.72 3.25 -3.08
CA GLY A 115 -12.46 4.70 -3.09
C GLY A 115 -12.91 5.36 -4.40
N ILE A 116 -13.53 6.54 -4.29
CA ILE A 116 -13.99 7.31 -5.46
C ILE A 116 -12.91 8.29 -5.91
N GLU A 117 -12.36 9.06 -4.99
CA GLU A 117 -11.27 10.00 -5.25
C GLU A 117 -9.92 9.30 -5.38
N ASN A 118 -9.75 8.18 -4.67
CA ASN A 118 -8.56 7.34 -4.71
C ASN A 118 -8.98 5.87 -4.98
N PRO A 119 -9.00 5.44 -6.24
CA PRO A 119 -9.39 4.07 -6.60
C PRO A 119 -8.48 2.97 -6.01
N ASP A 120 -7.26 3.32 -5.56
CA ASP A 120 -6.32 2.40 -4.92
C ASP A 120 -6.67 2.12 -3.45
N ALA A 121 -7.58 2.92 -2.87
CA ALA A 121 -8.03 2.76 -1.51
C ALA A 121 -9.22 1.81 -1.44
N THR A 122 -9.11 0.80 -0.60
CA THR A 122 -10.21 -0.11 -0.26
C THR A 122 -10.46 -0.05 1.24
N VAL A 123 -11.71 0.12 1.64
CA VAL A 123 -12.09 0.09 3.05
C VAL A 123 -12.79 -1.20 3.41
N TYR A 124 -12.43 -1.74 4.56
CA TYR A 124 -13.07 -2.89 5.19
C TYR A 124 -13.54 -2.42 6.57
N PHE A 125 -14.83 -2.48 6.84
CA PHE A 125 -15.34 -2.02 8.11
C PHE A 125 -16.52 -2.86 8.57
N SER A 126 -16.75 -2.85 9.88
CA SER A 126 -17.87 -3.51 10.52
C SER A 126 -18.60 -2.55 11.43
N ILE A 127 -19.90 -2.76 11.56
CA ILE A 127 -20.76 -2.08 12.50
C ILE A 127 -21.45 -3.13 13.35
N SER A 128 -21.35 -2.97 14.66
CA SER A 128 -21.88 -3.91 15.63
C SER A 128 -22.29 -3.18 16.93
N PRO A 129 -22.78 -3.88 17.96
CA PRO A 129 -22.94 -3.30 19.30
C PRO A 129 -21.63 -2.76 19.92
N LEU A 130 -20.45 -3.15 19.39
CA LEU A 130 -19.14 -2.63 19.77
C LEU A 130 -18.75 -1.34 19.01
N GLY A 131 -19.64 -0.76 18.20
CA GLY A 131 -19.39 0.44 17.41
C GLY A 131 -18.91 0.15 15.99
N LEU A 132 -18.20 1.12 15.40
CA LEU A 132 -17.51 1.03 14.11
C LEU A 132 -16.09 0.52 14.33
N SER A 133 -15.71 -0.50 13.60
CA SER A 133 -14.32 -0.93 13.40
C SER A 133 -13.99 -0.80 11.93
N PHE A 134 -12.92 -0.07 11.59
CA PHE A 134 -12.61 0.30 10.21
C PHE A 134 -11.12 0.13 9.92
N MET A 135 -10.83 -0.34 8.74
CA MET A 135 -9.48 -0.38 8.17
C MET A 135 -9.54 0.08 6.72
N GLU A 136 -8.70 1.04 6.37
CA GLU A 136 -8.46 1.45 5.00
C GLU A 136 -7.08 0.95 4.57
N ILE A 137 -7.03 0.20 3.50
CA ILE A 137 -5.80 -0.28 2.87
C ILE A 137 -5.60 0.54 1.60
N TYR A 138 -4.52 1.28 1.58
CA TYR A 138 -4.07 2.00 0.39
C TYR A 138 -3.17 1.13 -0.48
N GLY A 139 -3.09 1.50 -1.74
CA GLY A 139 -2.09 0.93 -2.63
C GLY A 139 -0.66 1.37 -2.30
N ASP A 140 -0.47 2.58 -1.71
CA ASP A 140 0.82 3.26 -1.61
C ASP A 140 1.13 3.89 -0.24
N LYS A 141 0.33 3.59 0.80
CA LYS A 141 0.49 4.19 2.13
C LYS A 141 0.28 3.14 3.22
N SER A 142 0.71 3.49 4.44
CA SER A 142 0.38 2.72 5.64
C SER A 142 -1.15 2.68 5.83
N ALA A 143 -1.67 1.53 6.24
CA ALA A 143 -3.09 1.37 6.53
C ALA A 143 -3.58 2.37 7.59
N THR A 144 -4.81 2.86 7.41
CA THR A 144 -5.50 3.75 8.35
C THR A 144 -6.59 2.97 9.10
N PHE A 145 -6.69 3.20 10.39
CA PHE A 145 -7.69 2.58 11.25
C PHE A 145 -8.59 3.64 11.88
N ILE A 146 -9.88 3.27 12.07
CA ILE A 146 -10.82 4.03 12.88
C ILE A 146 -11.43 3.06 13.87
N GLU A 147 -11.33 3.40 15.16
CA GLU A 147 -11.81 2.57 16.27
C GLU A 147 -12.51 3.41 17.33
N PRO A 148 -13.42 2.82 18.13
CA PRO A 148 -13.99 3.51 19.28
C PRO A 148 -12.88 4.02 20.22
N TYR A 149 -12.93 5.31 20.55
CA TYR A 149 -11.98 5.92 21.48
C TYR A 149 -12.54 5.89 22.92
N THR A 150 -13.83 6.18 23.08
CA THR A 150 -14.51 6.21 24.38
C THR A 150 -15.45 5.03 24.55
N LYS A 151 -15.59 4.54 25.79
CA LYS A 151 -16.43 3.36 26.13
C LYS A 151 -17.93 3.55 25.86
N ASP A 152 -18.41 4.79 25.74
CA ASP A 152 -19.76 5.13 25.31
C ASP A 152 -19.98 5.15 23.79
N LEU A 153 -18.94 4.84 23.01
CA LEU A 153 -18.94 4.79 21.55
C LEU A 153 -19.31 6.14 20.89
N SER A 154 -19.17 7.26 21.59
CA SER A 154 -19.45 8.59 21.05
C SER A 154 -18.29 9.18 20.26
N SER A 155 -17.06 8.83 20.62
CA SER A 155 -15.82 9.32 20.00
C SER A 155 -15.01 8.19 19.39
N TYR A 156 -14.40 8.49 18.26
CA TYR A 156 -13.58 7.55 17.47
C TYR A 156 -12.20 8.14 17.23
N VAL A 157 -11.18 7.30 17.28
CA VAL A 157 -9.79 7.65 16.97
C VAL A 157 -9.45 7.20 15.55
N ILE A 158 -8.78 8.09 14.82
CA ILE A 158 -8.25 7.84 13.48
C ILE A 158 -6.73 7.87 13.57
N TYR A 159 -6.06 6.85 13.07
CA TYR A 159 -4.60 6.74 13.11
C TYR A 159 -4.05 5.89 11.98
N LYS A 160 -2.78 6.11 11.63
CA LYS A 160 -2.01 5.21 10.73
C LYS A 160 -1.40 4.08 11.55
N LYS A 161 -1.26 2.90 10.98
CA LYS A 161 -0.55 1.78 11.63
C LYS A 161 0.85 2.20 12.07
N SER A 162 1.57 2.97 11.26
CA SER A 162 2.89 3.52 11.57
C SER A 162 2.94 4.47 12.78
N ASP A 163 1.80 4.98 13.25
CA ASP A 163 1.74 5.92 14.38
C ASP A 163 1.56 5.22 15.73
N ARG A 164 1.36 3.90 15.74
CA ARG A 164 1.29 3.10 16.95
C ARG A 164 2.66 2.88 17.57
N LYS A 165 2.71 2.91 18.91
CA LYS A 165 3.89 2.68 19.73
C LYS A 165 3.72 1.48 20.66
N ASP A 166 3.00 0.48 20.25
CA ASP A 166 2.79 -0.70 21.09
C ASP A 166 4.12 -1.44 21.27
N ASN A 167 4.45 -1.73 22.51
CA ASN A 167 5.53 -2.63 22.81
C ASN A 167 4.98 -4.07 22.78
N LEU A 168 5.12 -4.72 21.63
CA LEU A 168 4.63 -6.07 21.38
C LEU A 168 5.54 -7.15 21.97
N SER A 169 6.57 -6.80 22.71
CA SER A 169 7.77 -7.57 23.12
C SER A 169 7.54 -8.90 23.86
N LYS A 170 6.33 -9.47 23.84
CA LYS A 170 6.02 -10.73 24.52
C LYS A 170 5.17 -11.71 23.70
N PHE A 171 4.87 -11.40 22.44
CA PHE A 171 4.18 -12.39 21.58
C PHE A 171 5.18 -13.43 21.11
N GLU A 172 4.86 -14.70 21.24
CA GLU A 172 5.63 -15.81 20.66
C GLU A 172 4.72 -16.67 19.78
N CYS A 173 5.01 -16.74 18.48
CA CYS A 173 4.50 -17.82 17.66
C CYS A 173 5.25 -19.11 18.01
N THR A 174 4.51 -20.14 18.41
CA THR A 174 5.08 -21.43 18.85
C THR A 174 4.88 -22.52 17.81
N VAL A 175 4.56 -22.16 16.57
CA VAL A 175 4.39 -23.13 15.49
C VAL A 175 5.73 -23.85 15.23
N LEU A 176 5.68 -25.17 15.08
CA LEU A 176 6.84 -25.94 14.64
C LEU A 176 6.99 -25.76 13.13
N GLU A 177 7.95 -24.94 12.72
CA GLU A 177 8.33 -24.79 11.34
C GLU A 177 8.73 -26.15 10.76
N SER A 178 7.89 -26.70 9.93
CA SER A 178 8.27 -27.82 9.07
C SER A 178 8.81 -27.22 7.78
N ALA A 179 10.07 -27.49 7.48
CA ALA A 179 10.56 -27.23 6.14
C ALA A 179 9.56 -27.85 5.16
N GLN A 180 8.78 -27.04 4.45
CA GLN A 180 8.08 -27.54 3.29
C GLN A 180 9.20 -28.11 2.42
N LYS A 181 9.23 -29.43 2.28
CA LYS A 181 10.15 -30.09 1.35
C LYS A 181 9.86 -29.45 0.01
N GLY A 182 10.70 -28.49 -0.35
CA GLY A 182 10.51 -27.68 -1.52
C GLY A 182 10.28 -28.62 -2.69
N THR A 183 9.08 -28.64 -3.17
CA THR A 183 8.84 -29.10 -4.51
C THR A 183 9.50 -28.05 -5.40
N SER A 184 10.75 -28.33 -5.75
CA SER A 184 11.47 -27.73 -6.86
C SER A 184 10.75 -28.13 -8.14
N SER A 185 9.50 -27.76 -8.30
CA SER A 185 8.77 -27.88 -9.55
C SER A 185 8.79 -26.54 -10.24
N LYS A 186 9.47 -26.54 -11.37
CA LYS A 186 9.39 -25.48 -12.37
C LYS A 186 7.91 -25.13 -12.59
N ILE A 187 7.55 -23.84 -12.37
CA ILE A 187 6.25 -23.26 -12.65
C ILE A 187 5.16 -23.71 -11.65
N ALA A 188 5.36 -23.47 -10.36
CA ALA A 188 4.26 -23.36 -9.43
C ALA A 188 3.58 -21.98 -9.65
N ALA A 189 2.24 -21.93 -9.58
CA ALA A 189 1.52 -20.69 -9.62
C ALA A 189 2.00 -19.79 -8.46
N ARG A 190 2.63 -18.65 -8.79
CA ARG A 190 3.31 -17.80 -7.79
C ARG A 190 2.38 -16.82 -7.09
N ASN A 191 1.17 -16.63 -7.62
CA ASN A 191 0.33 -15.48 -7.31
C ASN A 191 -1.16 -15.81 -7.38
N ALA A 192 -2.02 -14.93 -6.84
CA ALA A 192 -3.47 -14.93 -7.05
C ALA A 192 -3.79 -14.47 -8.49
N ASN A 193 -3.55 -15.33 -9.46
CA ASN A 193 -3.56 -15.00 -10.89
C ASN A 193 -4.50 -15.88 -11.72
N ASP A 194 -5.61 -16.32 -11.13
CA ASP A 194 -6.59 -17.18 -11.80
C ASP A 194 -8.02 -16.63 -11.75
N SER A 195 -8.17 -15.34 -11.42
CA SER A 195 -9.47 -14.62 -11.36
C SER A 195 -10.51 -15.33 -10.49
N THR A 196 -10.07 -16.05 -9.48
CA THR A 196 -10.90 -16.87 -8.59
C THR A 196 -10.80 -16.39 -7.16
N LEU A 197 -11.94 -16.01 -6.57
CA LEU A 197 -12.06 -15.80 -5.13
C LEU A 197 -12.40 -17.13 -4.46
N ARG A 198 -11.55 -17.54 -3.53
CA ARG A 198 -11.72 -18.77 -2.73
C ARG A 198 -12.31 -18.43 -1.37
N THR A 199 -13.50 -18.95 -1.09
CA THR A 199 -14.19 -18.73 0.19
C THR A 199 -14.13 -20.00 1.03
N PHE A 200 -13.51 -19.90 2.21
CA PHE A 200 -13.33 -20.98 3.17
C PHE A 200 -14.28 -20.83 4.36
N LYS A 201 -14.82 -21.94 4.86
CA LYS A 201 -15.68 -21.99 6.04
C LYS A 201 -14.80 -21.97 7.30
N LEU A 202 -14.95 -20.94 8.13
CA LEU A 202 -14.19 -20.73 9.37
C LEU A 202 -15.03 -21.15 10.58
N ALA A 203 -14.51 -22.11 11.35
CA ALA A 203 -14.97 -22.38 12.71
C ALA A 203 -14.12 -21.56 13.70
N LEU A 204 -14.69 -20.54 14.31
CA LEU A 204 -13.98 -19.60 15.17
C LEU A 204 -14.45 -19.74 16.62
N SER A 205 -13.63 -20.35 17.44
CA SER A 205 -13.91 -20.53 18.88
C SER A 205 -13.29 -19.40 19.72
N CYS A 206 -13.70 -19.28 20.96
CA CYS A 206 -13.02 -18.44 21.93
C CYS A 206 -13.11 -18.99 23.34
N THR A 207 -12.13 -18.62 24.20
CA THR A 207 -12.15 -18.94 25.63
C THR A 207 -13.19 -18.08 26.37
N GLY A 208 -13.57 -18.47 27.57
CA GLY A 208 -14.47 -17.72 28.43
C GLY A 208 -13.90 -16.35 28.83
N GLU A 209 -12.56 -16.23 28.94
CA GLU A 209 -11.88 -14.96 29.22
C GLU A 209 -12.01 -13.99 28.05
N TYR A 210 -11.92 -14.48 26.79
CA TYR A 210 -12.16 -13.64 25.62
C TYR A 210 -13.57 -13.06 25.62
N THR A 211 -14.57 -13.92 25.87
CA THR A 211 -15.97 -13.47 25.96
C THR A 211 -16.17 -12.49 27.10
N THR A 212 -15.55 -12.73 28.26
CA THR A 212 -15.61 -11.82 29.42
C THR A 212 -15.03 -10.44 29.09
N TYR A 213 -13.90 -10.38 28.38
CA TYR A 213 -13.28 -9.12 27.95
C TYR A 213 -14.26 -8.25 27.14
N PHE A 214 -15.06 -8.86 26.27
CA PHE A 214 -16.03 -8.16 25.43
C PHE A 214 -17.44 -8.00 26.07
N GLY A 215 -17.59 -8.23 27.38
CA GLY A 215 -18.83 -7.99 28.10
C GLY A 215 -19.68 -9.22 28.39
N GLY A 216 -19.11 -10.43 28.26
CA GLY A 216 -19.66 -11.67 28.82
C GLY A 216 -20.79 -12.31 28.00
N THR A 217 -21.09 -11.85 26.80
CA THR A 217 -22.15 -12.45 25.96
C THR A 217 -21.64 -13.00 24.65
N LYS A 218 -22.30 -14.05 24.14
CA LYS A 218 -21.96 -14.62 22.83
C LYS A 218 -22.07 -13.61 21.69
N ALA A 219 -23.05 -12.70 21.74
CA ALA A 219 -23.25 -11.69 20.72
C ALA A 219 -22.11 -10.67 20.66
N LEU A 220 -21.61 -10.22 21.82
CA LEU A 220 -20.48 -9.29 21.89
C LEU A 220 -19.16 -9.95 21.50
N ALA A 221 -18.91 -11.19 21.92
CA ALA A 221 -17.75 -11.96 21.47
C ALA A 221 -17.79 -12.16 19.95
N LEU A 222 -18.95 -12.52 19.38
CA LEU A 222 -19.12 -12.69 17.94
C LEU A 222 -18.94 -11.36 17.18
N ALA A 223 -19.36 -10.23 17.76
CA ALA A 223 -19.11 -8.91 17.20
C ALA A 223 -17.62 -8.59 17.13
N ALA A 224 -16.85 -8.91 18.18
CA ALA A 224 -15.40 -8.76 18.21
C ALA A 224 -14.71 -9.67 17.17
N MET A 225 -15.10 -10.93 17.09
CA MET A 225 -14.63 -11.87 16.06
C MET A 225 -14.88 -11.34 14.65
N ASN A 226 -16.07 -10.76 14.40
CA ASN A 226 -16.40 -10.16 13.11
C ASN A 226 -15.52 -8.94 12.80
N ASN A 227 -15.18 -8.12 13.79
CA ASN A 227 -14.25 -6.98 13.61
C ASN A 227 -12.87 -7.47 13.14
N THR A 228 -12.30 -8.43 13.85
CA THR A 228 -11.02 -9.07 13.49
C THR A 228 -11.07 -9.68 12.10
N MET A 229 -12.08 -10.49 11.80
CA MET A 229 -12.19 -11.15 10.50
C MET A 229 -12.47 -10.19 9.35
N THR A 230 -13.08 -9.04 9.61
CA THR A 230 -13.23 -7.98 8.58
C THR A 230 -11.88 -7.46 8.11
N ARG A 231 -10.93 -7.26 9.02
CA ARG A 231 -9.56 -6.81 8.72
C ARG A 231 -8.71 -7.91 8.09
N VAL A 232 -8.73 -9.10 8.68
CA VAL A 232 -7.98 -10.26 8.16
C VAL A 232 -8.42 -10.60 6.74
N ASN A 233 -9.73 -10.68 6.49
CA ASN A 233 -10.26 -10.91 5.15
C ASN A 233 -9.87 -9.82 4.16
N GLY A 234 -9.78 -8.56 4.58
CA GLY A 234 -9.32 -7.46 3.74
C GLY A 234 -7.91 -7.71 3.18
N ILE A 235 -7.00 -8.18 4.02
CA ILE A 235 -5.62 -8.49 3.64
C ILE A 235 -5.58 -9.76 2.76
N PHE A 236 -6.30 -10.81 3.16
CA PHE A 236 -6.33 -12.08 2.43
C PHE A 236 -6.99 -11.95 1.04
N GLU A 237 -8.05 -11.17 0.91
CA GLU A 237 -8.67 -10.87 -0.39
C GLU A 237 -7.69 -10.13 -1.31
N LYS A 238 -6.90 -9.19 -0.75
CA LYS A 238 -5.93 -8.40 -1.52
C LYS A 238 -4.74 -9.23 -2.00
N ASP A 239 -4.15 -10.06 -1.12
CA ASP A 239 -2.91 -10.76 -1.44
C ASP A 239 -3.13 -12.15 -2.05
N PHE A 240 -4.25 -12.82 -1.73
CA PHE A 240 -4.49 -14.22 -2.13
C PHE A 240 -5.77 -14.43 -2.95
N SER A 241 -6.63 -13.42 -3.08
CA SER A 241 -8.01 -13.61 -3.57
C SER A 241 -8.71 -14.74 -2.79
N ALA A 242 -8.56 -14.71 -1.46
CA ALA A 242 -9.12 -15.69 -0.53
C ALA A 242 -9.81 -14.98 0.64
N ARG A 243 -10.88 -15.57 1.15
CA ARG A 243 -11.59 -15.07 2.32
C ARG A 243 -12.11 -16.21 3.19
N MET A 244 -12.41 -15.88 4.43
CA MET A 244 -12.99 -16.80 5.40
C MET A 244 -14.37 -16.32 5.82
N VAL A 245 -15.34 -17.25 5.88
CA VAL A 245 -16.72 -16.97 6.31
C VAL A 245 -17.05 -17.83 7.51
N ILE A 246 -17.45 -17.21 8.61
CA ILE A 246 -17.76 -17.86 9.88
C ILE A 246 -19.03 -18.73 9.70
N ILE A 247 -18.95 -19.97 10.14
CA ILE A 247 -19.99 -21.01 9.93
C ILE A 247 -21.32 -20.68 10.62
N ALA A 248 -22.39 -21.29 10.11
CA ALA A 248 -23.77 -21.04 10.56
C ALA A 248 -24.03 -21.32 12.06
N ASN A 249 -23.40 -22.34 12.60
CA ASN A 249 -23.55 -22.78 13.99
C ASN A 249 -22.38 -22.37 14.90
N ASN A 250 -21.64 -21.34 14.52
CA ASN A 250 -20.44 -20.90 15.25
C ASN A 250 -20.69 -20.47 16.70
N ASP A 251 -21.90 -20.05 17.02
CA ASP A 251 -22.28 -19.66 18.40
C ASP A 251 -22.28 -20.84 19.40
N GLN A 252 -22.19 -22.08 18.92
CA GLN A 252 -21.93 -23.27 19.77
C GLN A 252 -20.47 -23.30 20.26
N LEU A 253 -19.55 -22.64 19.56
CA LEU A 253 -18.12 -22.59 19.87
C LEU A 253 -17.71 -21.37 20.70
N ILE A 254 -18.66 -20.49 21.07
CA ILE A 254 -18.41 -19.31 21.90
C ILE A 254 -18.71 -19.66 23.36
N TYR A 255 -17.66 -19.74 24.17
CA TYR A 255 -17.76 -20.05 25.59
C TYR A 255 -17.81 -18.77 26.41
N THR A 256 -18.70 -18.72 27.41
CA THR A 256 -18.92 -17.51 28.24
C THR A 256 -18.42 -17.68 29.67
N ASN A 257 -17.88 -18.85 30.03
CA ASN A 257 -17.38 -19.12 31.35
C ASN A 257 -16.05 -19.90 31.26
N ALA A 258 -14.98 -19.24 31.69
CA ALA A 258 -13.62 -19.78 31.67
C ALA A 258 -13.43 -21.03 32.55
N SER A 259 -14.27 -21.24 33.57
CA SER A 259 -14.15 -22.43 34.43
C SER A 259 -14.79 -23.68 33.83
N THR A 260 -15.52 -23.56 32.74
CA THR A 260 -16.27 -24.66 32.09
C THR A 260 -16.05 -24.76 30.60
N ASP A 261 -15.27 -23.89 30.02
CA ASP A 261 -14.87 -24.02 28.63
C ASP A 261 -13.89 -25.24 28.45
N PRO A 262 -13.72 -25.75 27.24
CA PRO A 262 -12.88 -26.93 27.01
C PRO A 262 -11.37 -26.62 26.96
N TYR A 263 -10.95 -25.41 27.29
CA TYR A 263 -9.59 -24.94 27.15
C TYR A 263 -8.88 -24.86 28.51
N SER A 264 -7.61 -25.24 28.55
CA SER A 264 -6.75 -25.03 29.73
C SER A 264 -6.50 -23.56 29.97
N ASP A 265 -6.13 -23.20 31.21
CA ASP A 265 -5.65 -21.85 31.52
C ASP A 265 -4.59 -21.39 30.50
N ALA A 266 -4.59 -20.11 30.18
CA ALA A 266 -3.77 -19.55 29.10
C ALA A 266 -2.25 -19.84 29.23
N ASN A 267 -1.71 -19.80 30.46
CA ASN A 267 -0.30 -20.13 30.75
C ASN A 267 0.07 -21.59 30.46
N VAL A 268 -0.89 -22.48 30.43
CA VAL A 268 -0.71 -23.89 30.07
C VAL A 268 -1.08 -24.14 28.61
N GLY A 269 -2.18 -23.55 28.16
CA GLY A 269 -2.70 -23.71 26.80
C GLY A 269 -1.79 -23.17 25.71
N THR A 270 -1.11 -22.05 25.99
CA THR A 270 -0.15 -21.40 25.07
C THR A 270 1.30 -21.84 25.28
N ALA A 271 1.59 -22.68 26.31
CA ALA A 271 2.96 -23.08 26.61
C ALA A 271 3.63 -23.88 25.49
N LYS A 272 4.89 -23.60 25.22
CA LYS A 272 5.78 -24.42 24.37
C LYS A 272 6.02 -25.79 25.02
N ILE A 273 5.06 -26.69 24.98
CA ILE A 273 5.24 -28.04 25.44
C ILE A 273 5.25 -28.98 24.22
N ASN A 274 6.05 -30.04 24.29
CA ASN A 274 6.31 -30.96 23.18
C ASN A 274 5.06 -31.26 22.30
N ALA A 275 5.29 -31.80 21.10
CA ALA A 275 4.27 -32.01 20.06
C ALA A 275 2.99 -32.76 20.53
N ASN A 276 3.06 -33.47 21.68
CA ASN A 276 1.98 -34.28 22.22
C ASN A 276 1.31 -33.67 23.47
N ASN A 277 1.43 -32.37 23.68
CA ASN A 277 0.79 -31.71 24.83
C ASN A 277 -0.73 -31.73 24.71
N THR A 278 -1.39 -32.61 25.41
CA THR A 278 -2.86 -32.72 25.47
C THR A 278 -3.54 -31.55 26.16
N LYS A 279 -2.77 -30.68 26.84
CA LYS A 279 -3.24 -29.46 27.48
C LYS A 279 -3.00 -28.18 26.62
N GLY A 280 -2.36 -28.33 25.46
CA GLY A 280 -2.16 -27.24 24.53
C GLY A 280 -3.42 -26.89 23.74
N TRP A 281 -3.70 -25.61 23.57
CA TRP A 281 -4.90 -25.13 22.90
C TRP A 281 -5.05 -25.63 21.46
N SER A 282 -3.96 -25.83 20.73
CA SER A 282 -4.05 -26.36 19.36
C SER A 282 -4.75 -27.70 19.31
N LEU A 283 -4.42 -28.62 20.23
CA LEU A 283 -5.03 -29.93 20.27
C LEU A 283 -6.44 -29.88 20.88
N GLN A 284 -6.62 -29.09 21.94
CA GLN A 284 -7.94 -28.93 22.59
C GLN A 284 -8.94 -28.34 21.60
N LEU A 285 -8.54 -27.35 20.79
CA LEU A 285 -9.42 -26.80 19.76
C LEU A 285 -9.78 -27.86 18.71
N GLN A 286 -8.78 -28.59 18.17
CA GLN A 286 -9.05 -29.59 17.15
C GLN A 286 -10.08 -30.63 17.67
N ASN A 287 -9.90 -31.13 18.89
CA ASN A 287 -10.83 -32.08 19.50
C ASN A 287 -12.22 -31.44 19.71
N THR A 288 -12.26 -30.20 20.24
CA THR A 288 -13.52 -29.50 20.45
C THR A 288 -14.31 -29.32 19.15
N LEU A 289 -13.65 -28.92 18.06
CA LEU A 289 -14.31 -28.76 16.77
C LEU A 289 -14.83 -30.10 16.23
N THR A 290 -14.03 -31.15 16.35
CA THR A 290 -14.43 -32.51 15.92
C THR A 290 -15.66 -32.97 16.70
N ASP A 291 -15.66 -32.81 18.02
CA ASP A 291 -16.73 -33.28 18.92
C ASP A 291 -18.01 -32.46 18.82
N VAL A 292 -17.90 -31.13 18.72
CA VAL A 292 -19.07 -30.22 18.81
C VAL A 292 -19.76 -30.04 17.46
N ILE A 293 -18.98 -29.87 16.38
CA ILE A 293 -19.52 -29.52 15.06
C ILE A 293 -19.18 -30.51 13.94
N GLY A 294 -18.18 -31.36 14.14
CA GLY A 294 -17.72 -32.35 13.16
C GLY A 294 -16.89 -31.78 12.02
N ASN A 295 -16.04 -32.62 11.43
CA ASN A 295 -15.07 -32.24 10.41
C ASN A 295 -15.67 -31.65 9.12
N ASN A 296 -16.85 -32.07 8.72
CA ASN A 296 -17.47 -31.67 7.44
C ASN A 296 -18.03 -30.25 7.44
N THR A 297 -18.09 -29.57 8.59
CA THR A 297 -18.76 -28.27 8.75
C THR A 297 -17.85 -27.09 8.47
N TYR A 298 -16.53 -27.27 8.52
CA TYR A 298 -15.55 -26.19 8.38
C TYR A 298 -14.33 -26.61 7.55
N ASP A 299 -13.61 -25.62 7.07
CA ASP A 299 -12.41 -25.77 6.23
C ASP A 299 -11.14 -25.31 6.97
N ILE A 300 -11.29 -24.42 7.95
CA ILE A 300 -10.26 -23.93 8.87
C ILE A 300 -10.89 -23.65 10.24
N GLY A 301 -10.20 -24.02 11.33
CA GLY A 301 -10.60 -23.71 12.70
C GLY A 301 -9.55 -22.85 13.41
N HIS A 302 -10.02 -21.90 14.21
CA HIS A 302 -9.14 -21.01 14.99
C HIS A 302 -9.75 -20.69 16.34
N LEU A 303 -8.89 -20.46 17.36
CA LEU A 303 -9.29 -20.10 18.71
C LEU A 303 -8.77 -18.71 19.07
N PHE A 304 -9.64 -17.86 19.61
CA PHE A 304 -9.23 -16.58 20.22
C PHE A 304 -9.18 -16.70 21.75
N GLY A 305 -7.98 -16.45 22.31
CA GLY A 305 -7.78 -16.25 23.74
C GLY A 305 -7.67 -14.79 24.12
N ALA A 306 -7.71 -14.47 25.41
CA ALA A 306 -7.56 -13.11 25.93
C ALA A 306 -6.20 -12.83 26.54
N THR A 307 -5.48 -13.85 27.02
CA THR A 307 -4.21 -13.72 27.73
C THR A 307 -3.27 -14.88 27.43
N GLY A 308 -2.06 -14.84 27.94
CA GLY A 308 -1.08 -15.94 27.87
C GLY A 308 0.06 -15.68 26.87
N GLY A 309 -0.16 -14.80 25.89
CA GLY A 309 0.85 -14.41 24.91
C GLY A 309 1.28 -15.53 23.99
N GLY A 310 0.95 -15.41 22.73
CA GLY A 310 1.41 -16.32 21.70
C GLY A 310 0.34 -16.73 20.71
N GLY A 311 0.82 -17.28 19.62
CA GLY A 311 0.02 -17.90 18.60
C GLY A 311 0.60 -19.25 18.21
N ASN A 312 -0.22 -20.04 17.56
CA ASN A 312 0.21 -21.31 16.95
C ASN A 312 -0.80 -21.72 15.90
N ALA A 313 -0.35 -21.94 14.70
CA ALA A 313 -1.19 -22.47 13.63
C ALA A 313 -1.55 -23.96 13.84
N GLY A 314 -0.92 -24.62 14.81
CA GLY A 314 -1.04 -26.05 15.03
C GLY A 314 -0.39 -26.89 13.92
N CYS A 315 -0.66 -26.53 12.68
CA CYS A 315 -0.12 -27.18 11.49
C CYS A 315 -0.03 -26.19 10.33
N ILE A 316 1.14 -26.08 9.69
CA ILE A 316 1.35 -25.18 8.53
C ILE A 316 0.74 -25.79 7.27
N GLY A 317 -0.14 -25.03 6.61
CA GLY A 317 -0.78 -25.41 5.34
C GLY A 317 -1.86 -26.48 5.45
N CYS A 318 -2.35 -26.73 6.65
CA CYS A 318 -3.35 -27.78 6.91
C CYS A 318 -4.81 -27.35 6.69
N ILE A 319 -5.06 -26.17 6.17
CA ILE A 319 -6.41 -25.80 5.71
C ILE A 319 -6.99 -26.95 4.86
N CYS A 320 -8.26 -27.31 5.06
CA CYS A 320 -8.96 -28.43 4.41
C CYS A 320 -8.45 -29.84 4.75
N VAL A 321 -7.49 -29.98 5.64
CA VAL A 321 -7.05 -31.31 6.08
C VAL A 321 -7.89 -31.75 7.28
N ASP A 322 -8.73 -32.74 7.07
CA ASP A 322 -9.59 -33.27 8.12
C ASP A 322 -8.81 -33.90 9.25
N ASP A 323 -9.33 -33.81 10.46
CA ASP A 323 -8.88 -34.56 11.58
C ASP A 323 -9.04 -36.07 11.31
N THR A 324 -8.13 -36.86 11.83
CA THR A 324 -8.22 -38.32 11.78
C THR A 324 -8.90 -38.86 13.05
N SER A 325 -8.89 -40.15 13.26
CA SER A 325 -9.40 -40.76 14.49
C SER A 325 -8.47 -40.60 15.70
N SER A 326 -7.31 -39.96 15.55
CA SER A 326 -6.33 -39.73 16.62
C SER A 326 -6.62 -38.46 17.40
N THR A 327 -6.74 -38.54 18.71
CA THR A 327 -6.87 -37.39 19.61
C THR A 327 -5.59 -36.54 19.74
N LEU A 328 -4.53 -36.93 19.04
CA LEU A 328 -3.23 -36.21 19.00
C LEU A 328 -3.01 -35.46 17.69
N ASP A 329 -3.91 -35.59 16.73
CA ASP A 329 -3.78 -34.93 15.44
C ASP A 329 -4.05 -33.42 15.54
N LYS A 330 -3.20 -32.68 14.91
CA LYS A 330 -3.33 -31.22 14.73
C LYS A 330 -3.43 -30.94 13.24
N ASN A 331 -4.66 -30.66 12.79
CA ASN A 331 -4.98 -30.44 11.37
C ASN A 331 -5.65 -29.08 11.16
N LYS A 332 -6.65 -28.99 10.29
CA LYS A 332 -7.32 -27.74 9.92
C LYS A 332 -7.95 -26.98 11.09
N GLY A 333 -8.23 -27.64 12.22
CA GLY A 333 -8.89 -27.09 13.40
C GLY A 333 -7.95 -26.78 14.56
N SER A 334 -6.68 -26.50 14.34
CA SER A 334 -5.70 -26.45 15.44
C SER A 334 -4.98 -25.10 15.62
N GLY A 335 -5.43 -24.03 14.95
CA GLY A 335 -4.84 -22.69 15.10
C GLY A 335 -5.39 -21.92 16.30
N TYR A 336 -4.56 -21.13 16.98
CA TYR A 336 -5.02 -20.19 18.00
C TYR A 336 -4.19 -18.89 18.00
N THR A 337 -4.80 -17.83 18.49
CA THR A 337 -4.14 -16.54 18.76
C THR A 337 -4.58 -15.99 20.11
N SER A 338 -3.60 -15.56 20.93
CA SER A 338 -3.87 -14.97 22.23
C SER A 338 -2.84 -13.86 22.55
N PRO A 339 -3.28 -12.66 22.96
CA PRO A 339 -2.35 -11.53 23.18
C PRO A 339 -1.60 -11.67 24.50
N ALA A 340 -0.34 -11.20 24.52
CA ALA A 340 0.47 -11.14 25.75
C ALA A 340 0.06 -9.99 26.67
N ASN A 341 -0.49 -8.92 26.10
CA ASN A 341 -0.89 -7.70 26.80
C ASN A 341 -2.34 -7.72 27.31
N ALA A 342 -3.03 -8.84 27.21
CA ALA A 342 -4.43 -9.03 27.59
C ALA A 342 -5.42 -8.13 26.81
N ILE A 343 -5.06 -7.70 25.59
CA ILE A 343 -5.92 -6.88 24.73
C ILE A 343 -6.16 -7.64 23.40
N PRO A 344 -7.21 -8.49 23.34
CA PRO A 344 -7.53 -9.29 22.15
C PRO A 344 -8.32 -8.48 21.11
N SER A 345 -7.84 -7.28 20.78
CA SER A 345 -8.50 -6.36 19.85
C SER A 345 -7.54 -5.34 19.26
N GLY A 346 -7.95 -4.70 18.17
CA GLY A 346 -7.20 -3.67 17.50
C GLY A 346 -6.22 -4.22 16.47
N ASP A 347 -5.56 -3.32 15.73
CA ASP A 347 -4.74 -3.71 14.59
C ASP A 347 -3.57 -4.63 14.92
N ALA A 348 -2.97 -4.51 16.12
CA ALA A 348 -1.91 -5.41 16.56
C ALA A 348 -2.41 -6.85 16.72
N PHE A 349 -3.56 -7.04 17.38
CA PHE A 349 -4.17 -8.37 17.50
C PHE A 349 -4.61 -8.92 16.15
N ASP A 350 -5.29 -8.08 15.36
CA ASP A 350 -5.92 -8.50 14.10
C ASP A 350 -4.89 -8.77 12.99
N VAL A 351 -3.88 -7.89 12.85
CA VAL A 351 -2.93 -7.92 11.72
C VAL A 351 -1.62 -8.61 12.09
N ASP A 352 -0.99 -8.20 13.22
CA ASP A 352 0.32 -8.74 13.58
C ASP A 352 0.22 -10.17 14.14
N TYR A 353 -0.94 -10.56 14.71
CA TYR A 353 -1.09 -11.89 15.32
C TYR A 353 -2.08 -12.79 14.57
N VAL A 354 -3.37 -12.40 14.43
CA VAL A 354 -4.35 -13.30 13.81
C VAL A 354 -4.06 -13.54 12.33
N ALA A 355 -3.75 -12.48 11.56
CA ALA A 355 -3.40 -12.66 10.15
C ALA A 355 -2.10 -13.46 9.97
N HIS A 356 -1.15 -13.35 10.90
CA HIS A 356 0.08 -14.13 10.93
C HIS A 356 -0.20 -15.63 11.15
N GLU A 357 -0.92 -15.99 12.22
CA GLU A 357 -1.22 -17.40 12.52
C GLU A 357 -2.11 -18.05 11.45
N MET A 358 -3.10 -17.31 10.93
CA MET A 358 -3.88 -17.77 9.79
C MET A 358 -3.02 -17.88 8.53
N GLY A 359 -2.03 -17.01 8.35
CA GLY A 359 -1.03 -17.14 7.28
C GLY A 359 -0.29 -18.48 7.32
N HIS A 360 0.11 -18.94 8.51
CA HIS A 360 0.67 -20.27 8.70
C HIS A 360 -0.34 -21.37 8.37
N GLN A 361 -1.58 -21.28 8.85
CA GLN A 361 -2.62 -22.27 8.54
C GLN A 361 -2.86 -22.38 7.02
N PHE A 362 -2.70 -21.27 6.29
CA PHE A 362 -2.79 -21.22 4.83
C PHE A 362 -1.51 -21.66 4.12
N GLY A 363 -0.38 -21.84 4.81
CA GLY A 363 0.85 -22.43 4.27
C GLY A 363 2.08 -21.53 4.21
N GLY A 364 2.01 -20.32 4.80
CA GLY A 364 3.16 -19.43 4.93
C GLY A 364 4.12 -19.87 6.02
N ASN A 365 5.43 -19.80 5.76
CA ASN A 365 6.47 -19.91 6.77
C ASN A 365 6.98 -18.50 7.14
N HIS A 366 7.72 -18.39 8.24
CA HIS A 366 8.33 -17.13 8.64
C HIS A 366 9.33 -16.61 7.59
N THR A 367 9.32 -15.30 7.37
CA THR A 367 10.18 -14.63 6.39
C THR A 367 11.39 -13.93 7.01
N PHE A 368 11.40 -13.73 8.32
CA PHE A 368 12.50 -13.08 9.06
C PHE A 368 13.79 -13.91 9.03
N SER A 369 14.92 -13.25 9.23
CA SER A 369 16.22 -13.92 9.32
C SER A 369 16.87 -13.86 10.71
N PHE A 370 16.31 -13.14 11.67
CA PHE A 370 16.93 -13.01 13.02
C PHE A 370 17.06 -14.37 13.73
N ASP A 371 16.12 -15.27 13.51
CA ASP A 371 16.16 -16.67 13.97
C ASP A 371 15.84 -17.60 12.80
N ASN A 372 16.81 -17.79 11.93
CA ASN A 372 16.64 -18.58 10.71
C ASN A 372 16.30 -20.04 11.03
N GLU A 373 15.11 -20.47 10.68
CA GLU A 373 14.52 -21.78 10.96
C GLU A 373 14.84 -22.82 9.87
N GLY A 374 15.54 -22.45 8.82
CA GLY A 374 15.99 -23.35 7.76
C GLY A 374 14.89 -23.74 6.78
N THR A 375 13.79 -22.99 6.72
CA THR A 375 12.64 -23.25 5.84
C THR A 375 12.91 -22.89 4.36
N GLY A 376 13.97 -22.14 4.10
CA GLY A 376 14.34 -21.70 2.75
C GLY A 376 13.62 -20.42 2.29
N VAL A 377 12.89 -19.73 3.16
CA VAL A 377 12.13 -18.51 2.86
C VAL A 377 12.44 -17.35 3.82
N ASN A 378 13.54 -17.41 4.55
CA ASN A 378 14.00 -16.36 5.46
C ASN A 378 14.63 -15.21 4.64
N MET A 379 13.79 -14.38 4.02
CA MET A 379 14.15 -13.40 2.97
C MET A 379 14.06 -11.95 3.43
N GLU A 380 13.76 -11.71 4.70
CA GLU A 380 13.73 -10.37 5.29
C GLU A 380 14.84 -10.19 6.32
N PRO A 381 15.59 -9.05 6.33
CA PRO A 381 16.61 -8.79 7.34
C PRO A 381 15.98 -8.63 8.73
N GLY A 382 16.71 -9.04 9.77
CA GLY A 382 16.28 -8.91 11.17
C GLY A 382 14.92 -9.56 11.43
N SER A 383 14.05 -8.82 12.11
CA SER A 383 12.66 -9.23 12.40
C SER A 383 11.76 -9.36 11.18
N GLY A 384 12.16 -8.85 10.02
CA GLY A 384 11.22 -8.63 8.91
C GLY A 384 10.23 -7.50 9.20
N SER A 385 9.41 -7.17 8.20
CA SER A 385 8.38 -6.12 8.28
C SER A 385 7.02 -6.55 7.75
N THR A 386 6.95 -7.67 7.05
CA THR A 386 5.70 -8.20 6.51
C THR A 386 4.97 -9.07 7.53
N ILE A 387 3.74 -9.49 7.24
CA ILE A 387 2.90 -10.22 8.20
C ILE A 387 3.56 -11.48 8.73
N MET A 388 4.32 -12.24 7.88
CA MET A 388 5.04 -13.41 8.34
C MET A 388 6.41 -13.08 8.96
N GLY A 389 6.71 -11.81 9.20
CA GLY A 389 7.80 -11.32 10.02
C GLY A 389 7.42 -11.22 11.50
N TYR A 390 8.37 -10.72 12.32
CA TYR A 390 8.22 -10.53 13.77
C TYR A 390 8.53 -9.09 14.19
N ALA A 391 8.11 -8.11 13.39
CA ALA A 391 8.36 -6.71 13.68
C ALA A 391 7.80 -6.29 15.05
N GLY A 392 8.65 -5.72 15.89
CA GLY A 392 8.31 -5.21 17.21
C GLY A 392 8.37 -6.22 18.37
N ILE A 393 8.81 -7.46 18.12
CA ILE A 393 8.83 -8.52 19.14
C ILE A 393 10.20 -9.22 19.27
N THR A 394 11.24 -8.68 18.64
CA THR A 394 12.60 -9.23 18.69
C THR A 394 13.59 -8.21 19.25
N ASP A 395 14.84 -8.59 19.39
CA ASP A 395 15.99 -7.71 19.69
C ASP A 395 16.75 -7.29 18.42
N GLN A 396 16.15 -7.52 17.23
CA GLN A 396 16.67 -7.17 15.91
C GLN A 396 15.58 -6.49 15.06
N ASP A 397 14.80 -5.63 15.71
CA ASP A 397 13.63 -5.04 15.08
C ASP A 397 13.99 -4.01 14.00
N ILE A 398 13.38 -4.18 12.84
CA ILE A 398 13.49 -3.21 11.76
C ILE A 398 12.44 -2.11 11.84
N GLN A 399 11.31 -2.38 12.48
CA GLN A 399 10.20 -1.45 12.78
C GLN A 399 9.31 -2.00 13.91
N PRO A 400 8.45 -1.17 14.54
CA PRO A 400 7.68 -1.58 15.72
C PRO A 400 6.51 -2.53 15.46
N ASN A 401 5.97 -2.61 14.23
CA ASN A 401 4.77 -3.39 13.88
C ASN A 401 4.92 -3.93 12.47
N SER A 402 4.23 -5.02 12.13
CA SER A 402 4.18 -5.53 10.77
C SER A 402 3.38 -4.59 9.85
N ASP A 403 3.77 -4.49 8.59
CA ASP A 403 2.98 -3.86 7.55
C ASP A 403 1.81 -4.79 7.14
N ALA A 404 0.66 -4.22 6.76
CA ALA A 404 -0.56 -4.98 6.47
C ALA A 404 -0.54 -5.63 5.07
N PHE A 405 0.52 -6.37 4.75
CA PHE A 405 0.66 -7.17 3.53
C PHE A 405 1.63 -8.34 3.74
N PHE A 406 1.52 -9.35 2.88
CA PHE A 406 2.41 -10.51 2.87
C PHE A 406 3.58 -10.32 1.90
N HIS A 407 4.77 -10.79 2.30
CA HIS A 407 5.94 -10.85 1.44
C HIS A 407 5.67 -11.69 0.18
N ALA A 408 6.30 -11.35 -0.94
CA ALA A 408 6.14 -12.08 -2.20
C ALA A 408 6.35 -13.60 -2.09
N ILE A 409 7.24 -14.05 -1.20
CA ILE A 409 7.45 -15.48 -0.97
C ILE A 409 6.30 -16.12 -0.18
N SER A 410 5.70 -15.38 0.78
CA SER A 410 4.51 -15.84 1.50
C SER A 410 3.31 -15.92 0.56
N ILE A 411 3.16 -14.95 -0.34
CA ILE A 411 2.12 -15.00 -1.39
C ILE A 411 2.31 -16.27 -2.23
N GLN A 412 3.52 -16.57 -2.64
CA GLN A 412 3.82 -17.79 -3.40
C GLN A 412 3.48 -19.07 -2.62
N GLN A 413 3.91 -19.19 -1.36
CA GLN A 413 3.66 -20.38 -0.54
C GLN A 413 2.16 -20.61 -0.31
N ILE A 414 1.46 -19.59 0.14
CA ILE A 414 0.02 -19.64 0.45
C ILE A 414 -0.79 -19.90 -0.82
N THR A 415 -0.51 -19.18 -1.91
CA THR A 415 -1.23 -19.38 -3.18
C THR A 415 -1.03 -20.78 -3.74
N ASN A 416 0.19 -21.31 -3.66
CA ASN A 416 0.48 -22.68 -4.07
C ASN A 416 -0.32 -23.69 -3.23
N ASN A 417 -0.40 -23.48 -1.91
CA ASN A 417 -1.15 -24.38 -1.04
C ASN A 417 -2.66 -24.33 -1.34
N ILE A 418 -3.28 -23.13 -1.35
CA ILE A 418 -4.73 -23.01 -1.49
C ILE A 418 -5.24 -23.45 -2.87
N LYS A 419 -4.44 -23.30 -3.94
CA LYS A 419 -4.80 -23.77 -5.29
C LYS A 419 -4.84 -25.29 -5.42
N THR A 420 -4.27 -26.02 -4.47
CA THR A 420 -4.36 -27.49 -4.41
C THR A 420 -5.56 -27.99 -3.62
N LYS A 421 -6.27 -27.09 -2.93
CA LYS A 421 -7.40 -27.45 -2.06
C LYS A 421 -8.71 -27.46 -2.84
N THR A 422 -9.62 -28.32 -2.42
CA THR A 422 -10.93 -28.52 -3.06
C THR A 422 -12.11 -28.25 -2.12
N CYS A 423 -11.84 -27.75 -0.90
CA CYS A 423 -12.88 -27.51 0.10
C CYS A 423 -13.48 -26.11 0.00
N SER A 424 -12.78 -25.15 -0.64
CA SER A 424 -13.29 -23.81 -0.83
C SER A 424 -14.49 -23.75 -1.78
N VAL A 425 -15.34 -22.75 -1.57
CA VAL A 425 -16.31 -22.34 -2.57
C VAL A 425 -15.62 -21.32 -3.48
N ASP A 426 -15.41 -21.70 -4.73
CA ASP A 426 -14.71 -20.91 -5.72
C ASP A 426 -15.71 -20.08 -6.54
N THR A 427 -15.46 -18.79 -6.65
CA THR A 427 -16.27 -17.83 -7.41
C THR A 427 -15.38 -17.04 -8.36
N SER A 428 -15.82 -16.87 -9.62
CA SER A 428 -15.12 -15.97 -10.53
C SER A 428 -15.24 -14.53 -10.04
N THR A 429 -14.12 -13.82 -9.98
CA THR A 429 -14.10 -12.38 -9.65
C THR A 429 -14.48 -11.52 -10.85
N GLY A 430 -14.44 -12.05 -12.07
CA GLY A 430 -14.54 -11.26 -13.31
C GLY A 430 -13.43 -10.23 -13.47
N ASN A 431 -12.37 -10.35 -12.67
CA ASN A 431 -11.20 -9.49 -12.68
C ASN A 431 -10.16 -10.01 -13.66
N SER A 432 -9.58 -9.14 -14.47
CA SER A 432 -8.41 -9.46 -15.29
C SER A 432 -7.15 -9.36 -14.40
N ILE A 433 -6.26 -10.30 -14.55
CA ILE A 433 -5.03 -10.31 -13.76
C ILE A 433 -4.01 -9.34 -14.37
N PRO A 434 -3.35 -8.49 -13.56
CA PRO A 434 -2.35 -7.57 -14.09
C PRO A 434 -1.15 -8.31 -14.65
N THR A 435 -0.47 -7.70 -15.63
CA THR A 435 0.85 -8.15 -16.06
C THR A 435 1.93 -7.63 -15.11
N ALA A 436 3.07 -8.32 -15.06
CA ALA A 436 4.25 -7.87 -14.35
C ALA A 436 5.48 -8.08 -15.22
N ASN A 437 6.37 -7.09 -15.26
CA ASN A 437 7.66 -7.16 -15.95
C ASN A 437 8.72 -6.47 -15.09
N ALA A 438 9.68 -7.24 -14.59
CA ALA A 438 10.79 -6.81 -13.75
C ALA A 438 11.97 -6.22 -14.57
N GLY A 439 11.90 -6.25 -15.88
CA GLY A 439 12.99 -5.79 -16.77
C GLY A 439 14.11 -6.81 -16.93
N LEU A 440 15.31 -6.32 -17.20
CA LEU A 440 16.48 -7.14 -17.53
C LEU A 440 17.33 -7.43 -16.28
N ASP A 441 18.18 -8.45 -16.39
CA ASP A 441 19.28 -8.70 -15.47
C ASP A 441 20.43 -7.69 -15.70
N TYR A 442 21.08 -7.24 -14.62
CA TYR A 442 22.16 -6.26 -14.69
C TYR A 442 23.39 -6.66 -13.89
N THR A 443 24.56 -6.21 -14.35
CA THR A 443 25.78 -6.21 -13.54
C THR A 443 26.06 -4.78 -13.08
N ILE A 444 26.11 -4.53 -11.75
CA ILE A 444 26.29 -3.21 -11.17
C ILE A 444 27.65 -3.10 -10.45
N PRO A 445 28.22 -1.88 -10.32
CA PRO A 445 29.38 -1.66 -9.49
C PRO A 445 29.08 -1.82 -8.01
N LYS A 446 30.06 -2.29 -7.20
CA LYS A 446 29.93 -2.40 -5.74
C LYS A 446 29.71 -1.03 -5.10
N SER A 447 29.11 -1.01 -3.91
CA SER A 447 28.90 0.17 -3.06
C SER A 447 28.29 1.37 -3.80
N THR A 448 27.48 1.12 -4.82
CA THR A 448 26.88 2.14 -5.68
C THR A 448 25.35 2.01 -5.64
N PRO A 449 24.62 3.09 -5.44
CA PRO A 449 23.16 3.08 -5.53
C PRO A 449 22.66 2.57 -6.87
N PHE A 450 21.52 1.91 -6.85
CA PHE A 450 20.84 1.46 -8.05
C PHE A 450 19.33 1.61 -7.94
N MET A 451 18.64 1.61 -9.07
CA MET A 451 17.20 1.68 -9.14
C MET A 451 16.64 0.56 -10.00
N LEU A 452 15.58 -0.09 -9.55
CA LEU A 452 14.82 -1.02 -10.37
C LEU A 452 13.55 -0.32 -10.86
N THR A 453 13.25 -0.53 -12.12
CA THR A 453 12.05 0.02 -12.77
C THR A 453 11.30 -1.13 -13.40
N GLY A 454 10.12 -1.41 -12.88
CA GLY A 454 9.23 -2.41 -13.45
C GLY A 454 8.17 -1.80 -14.34
N SER A 455 7.28 -2.66 -14.83
CA SER A 455 6.06 -2.25 -15.50
C SER A 455 4.96 -3.28 -15.31
N GLY A 456 3.72 -2.84 -15.46
CA GLY A 456 2.54 -3.69 -15.45
C GLY A 456 1.43 -3.04 -16.25
N THR A 457 0.50 -3.84 -16.71
CA THR A 457 -0.75 -3.39 -17.36
C THR A 457 -1.92 -4.19 -16.81
N ASP A 458 -3.08 -3.56 -16.76
CA ASP A 458 -4.32 -4.20 -16.38
C ASP A 458 -5.38 -4.01 -17.47
N ALA A 459 -6.07 -5.11 -17.84
CA ALA A 459 -7.06 -5.08 -18.93
C ALA A 459 -8.40 -4.47 -18.51
N ASN A 460 -8.70 -4.40 -17.22
CA ASN A 460 -9.87 -3.71 -16.67
C ASN A 460 -9.61 -2.19 -16.52
N GLY A 461 -8.34 -1.77 -16.58
CA GLY A 461 -7.90 -0.40 -16.31
C GLY A 461 -7.85 -0.08 -14.82
N ASP A 462 -7.71 -1.10 -13.97
CA ASP A 462 -7.58 -0.93 -12.53
C ASP A 462 -6.22 -0.26 -12.20
N SER A 463 -6.19 0.52 -11.12
CA SER A 463 -4.97 1.17 -10.65
C SER A 463 -3.99 0.16 -10.10
N LEU A 464 -2.76 0.20 -10.60
CA LEU A 464 -1.73 -0.75 -10.22
C LEU A 464 -0.83 -0.22 -9.12
N THR A 465 -0.46 -1.11 -8.21
CA THR A 465 0.64 -0.88 -7.26
C THR A 465 1.75 -1.89 -7.43
N TYR A 466 2.95 -1.46 -7.08
CA TYR A 466 4.19 -2.16 -7.30
C TYR A 466 4.96 -2.29 -6.00
N ILE A 467 5.52 -3.46 -5.76
CA ILE A 467 6.47 -3.67 -4.68
C ILE A 467 7.66 -4.49 -5.19
N TRP A 468 8.86 -4.02 -4.89
CA TRP A 468 10.09 -4.75 -5.14
C TRP A 468 10.60 -5.36 -3.85
N GLU A 469 10.79 -6.65 -3.82
CA GLU A 469 11.24 -7.40 -2.63
C GLU A 469 12.43 -8.27 -2.97
N GLN A 470 13.39 -8.35 -2.06
CA GLN A 470 14.53 -9.24 -2.23
C GLN A 470 14.11 -10.67 -1.87
N ILE A 471 14.46 -11.64 -2.72
CA ILE A 471 14.11 -13.05 -2.57
C ILE A 471 15.35 -13.94 -2.35
N ASP A 472 16.36 -13.42 -1.66
CA ASP A 472 17.57 -14.16 -1.30
C ASP A 472 17.40 -14.74 0.11
N ASN A 473 17.35 -16.06 0.24
CA ASN A 473 17.24 -16.73 1.52
C ASN A 473 18.50 -16.58 2.38
N ALA A 474 18.32 -16.27 3.65
CA ALA A 474 19.40 -16.21 4.63
C ALA A 474 20.01 -17.61 4.86
N SER A 475 21.32 -17.67 5.02
CA SER A 475 21.97 -18.91 5.45
C SER A 475 21.71 -19.19 6.94
N SER A 476 21.88 -20.43 7.38
CA SER A 476 21.68 -20.83 8.78
C SER A 476 22.58 -20.10 9.78
N THR A 477 23.66 -19.47 9.34
CA THR A 477 24.57 -18.67 10.17
C THR A 477 24.18 -17.20 10.27
N GLN A 478 23.21 -16.76 9.46
CA GLN A 478 22.75 -15.37 9.46
C GLN A 478 21.60 -15.17 10.44
N LYS A 479 21.90 -15.32 11.75
CA LYS A 479 20.97 -15.20 12.87
C LYS A 479 21.41 -14.06 13.81
N GLY A 480 20.50 -13.61 14.70
CA GLY A 480 20.76 -12.54 15.66
C GLY A 480 21.31 -11.31 14.94
N THR A 481 22.38 -10.71 15.46
CA THR A 481 23.00 -9.52 14.85
C THR A 481 23.52 -9.74 13.42
N SER A 482 23.82 -10.99 13.03
CA SER A 482 24.23 -11.32 11.65
C SER A 482 23.06 -11.32 10.65
N SER A 483 21.83 -11.22 11.11
CA SER A 483 20.64 -11.08 10.27
C SER A 483 20.51 -9.68 9.67
N ALA A 484 21.12 -8.66 10.31
CA ALA A 484 21.13 -7.28 9.83
C ALA A 484 21.68 -7.17 8.40
N ALA A 485 21.22 -6.19 7.64
CA ALA A 485 21.80 -5.85 6.34
C ALA A 485 23.25 -5.39 6.52
N SER A 486 24.15 -5.83 5.64
CA SER A 486 25.57 -5.51 5.73
C SER A 486 26.25 -5.46 4.37
N ALA A 487 27.14 -4.48 4.18
CA ALA A 487 27.90 -4.31 2.94
C ALA A 487 28.77 -5.52 2.59
N THR A 488 29.22 -6.29 3.58
CA THR A 488 30.11 -7.43 3.40
C THR A 488 29.38 -8.78 3.30
N LYS A 489 28.06 -8.79 3.38
CA LYS A 489 27.22 -9.98 3.32
C LYS A 489 27.23 -10.58 1.91
N LYS A 490 27.67 -11.85 1.77
CA LYS A 490 27.82 -12.54 0.47
C LYS A 490 26.54 -13.23 -0.01
N SER A 491 25.57 -13.43 0.85
CA SER A 491 24.28 -14.09 0.56
C SER A 491 23.21 -13.58 1.51
N GLY A 492 21.96 -13.98 1.32
CA GLY A 492 20.82 -13.61 2.16
C GLY A 492 20.36 -12.17 1.96
N PRO A 493 19.33 -11.74 2.71
CA PRO A 493 18.70 -10.45 2.50
C PRO A 493 19.58 -9.28 2.94
N ASN A 494 19.56 -8.21 2.14
CA ASN A 494 20.23 -6.94 2.40
C ASN A 494 19.30 -5.73 2.22
N PHE A 495 18.07 -5.96 1.78
CA PHE A 495 17.09 -4.90 1.54
C PHE A 495 15.72 -5.35 2.04
N ARG A 496 15.17 -4.59 3.00
CA ARG A 496 13.85 -4.85 3.57
C ARG A 496 12.72 -4.62 2.55
N SER A 497 11.54 -5.19 2.80
CA SER A 497 10.31 -4.79 2.12
C SER A 497 9.86 -3.40 2.59
N TRP A 498 9.34 -2.60 1.66
CA TRP A 498 8.68 -1.32 1.93
C TRP A 498 7.24 -1.40 1.46
N THR A 499 6.36 -0.55 1.99
CA THR A 499 4.98 -0.43 1.52
C THR A 499 4.93 -0.33 -0.01
N PRO A 500 3.99 -1.03 -0.69
CA PRO A 500 3.80 -0.89 -2.14
C PRO A 500 3.59 0.57 -2.55
N THR A 501 3.88 0.91 -3.80
CA THR A 501 3.72 2.26 -4.34
C THR A 501 3.07 2.23 -5.72
N THR A 502 2.44 3.32 -6.13
CA THR A 502 1.94 3.51 -7.52
C THR A 502 3.07 3.74 -8.51
N SER A 503 4.27 4.08 -8.04
CA SER A 503 5.48 4.16 -8.86
C SER A 503 6.11 2.77 -9.04
N PRO A 504 6.41 2.33 -10.27
CA PRO A 504 7.10 1.07 -10.50
C PRO A 504 8.60 1.12 -10.19
N ILE A 505 9.08 2.25 -9.65
CA ILE A 505 10.50 2.50 -9.38
C ILE A 505 10.79 2.31 -7.90
N ARG A 506 11.83 1.56 -7.58
CA ARG A 506 12.44 1.50 -6.24
C ARG A 506 13.92 1.83 -6.30
N TYR A 507 14.37 2.67 -5.38
CA TYR A 507 15.78 3.01 -5.17
C TYR A 507 16.39 2.15 -4.06
N PHE A 508 17.63 1.74 -4.22
CA PHE A 508 18.40 0.90 -3.31
C PHE A 508 19.73 1.59 -2.94
N PRO A 509 19.94 1.95 -1.65
CA PRO A 509 18.92 1.99 -0.59
C PRO A 509 17.85 3.05 -0.90
N ARG A 510 16.91 3.29 0.02
CA ARG A 510 15.87 4.31 -0.18
C ARG A 510 16.49 5.69 -0.49
N MET A 511 15.80 6.50 -1.33
CA MET A 511 16.32 7.80 -1.80
C MET A 511 16.74 8.73 -0.64
N ALA A 512 16.03 8.71 0.49
CA ALA A 512 16.38 9.53 1.65
C ALA A 512 17.80 9.24 2.20
N SER A 513 18.25 7.99 2.14
CA SER A 513 19.62 7.61 2.51
C SER A 513 20.63 8.08 1.45
N ILE A 514 20.33 7.88 0.16
CA ILE A 514 21.19 8.27 -0.95
C ILE A 514 21.47 9.79 -0.93
N LEU A 515 20.45 10.60 -0.68
CA LEU A 515 20.55 12.07 -0.64
C LEU A 515 21.52 12.59 0.46
N THR A 516 21.87 11.77 1.43
CA THR A 516 22.87 12.08 2.46
C THR A 516 24.22 11.44 2.19
N GLY A 517 24.39 10.73 1.08
CA GLY A 517 25.58 9.96 0.72
C GLY A 517 25.70 8.64 1.50
N ALA A 518 24.63 8.21 2.18
CA ALA A 518 24.64 6.96 2.94
C ALA A 518 24.46 5.75 2.02
N THR A 519 25.24 4.71 2.24
CA THR A 519 25.15 3.42 1.57
C THR A 519 24.27 2.42 2.29
N THR A 520 23.68 2.84 3.41
CA THR A 520 22.83 2.04 4.28
C THR A 520 21.58 2.80 4.71
N THR A 521 20.56 2.06 5.13
CA THR A 521 19.38 2.61 5.81
C THR A 521 19.28 1.98 7.19
N ALA A 522 19.12 2.82 8.23
CA ALA A 522 18.86 2.36 9.59
C ALA A 522 17.38 2.00 9.75
N GLY A 523 17.09 0.92 10.49
CA GLY A 523 15.79 0.57 11.04
C GLY A 523 15.66 1.04 12.50
N SER A 524 14.75 0.41 13.25
CA SER A 524 14.56 0.72 14.68
C SER A 524 15.79 0.34 15.50
N GLU A 525 16.35 -0.84 15.29
CA GLU A 525 17.45 -1.39 16.08
C GLU A 525 18.67 -1.77 15.21
N ILE A 526 18.45 -2.15 13.98
CA ILE A 526 19.48 -2.66 13.08
C ILE A 526 19.51 -1.92 11.74
N THR A 527 20.59 -2.16 10.97
CA THR A 527 20.64 -1.76 9.55
C THR A 527 19.71 -2.64 8.72
N VAL A 528 18.84 -2.02 7.94
CA VAL A 528 17.78 -2.70 7.19
C VAL A 528 17.98 -2.71 5.67
N GLU A 529 18.87 -1.85 5.16
CA GLU A 529 19.36 -1.86 3.79
C GLU A 529 20.86 -1.58 3.75
N ALA A 530 21.60 -2.26 2.89
CA ALA A 530 23.03 -2.02 2.69
C ALA A 530 23.47 -2.35 1.27
N LEU A 531 24.16 -1.41 0.61
CA LEU A 531 24.83 -1.66 -0.67
C LEU A 531 25.99 -2.64 -0.49
N SER A 532 26.07 -3.62 -1.37
CA SER A 532 27.12 -4.63 -1.28
C SER A 532 28.47 -4.09 -1.72
N SER A 533 29.49 -4.26 -0.90
CA SER A 533 30.89 -3.95 -1.19
C SER A 533 31.67 -5.15 -1.71
N VAL A 534 31.04 -6.31 -1.78
CA VAL A 534 31.60 -7.59 -2.21
C VAL A 534 30.84 -8.13 -3.42
N ALA A 535 31.49 -9.01 -4.20
CA ALA A 535 30.82 -9.72 -5.27
C ALA A 535 29.71 -10.62 -4.72
N ARG A 536 28.51 -10.47 -5.24
CA ARG A 536 27.36 -11.33 -4.95
C ARG A 536 26.25 -11.18 -6.00
N THR A 537 25.33 -12.11 -5.99
CA THR A 537 24.04 -11.98 -6.68
C THR A 537 22.99 -11.46 -5.68
N LEU A 538 22.11 -10.62 -6.17
CA LEU A 538 20.89 -10.14 -5.51
C LEU A 538 19.71 -10.50 -6.41
N ASN A 539 18.72 -11.21 -5.88
CA ASN A 539 17.53 -11.58 -6.62
C ASN A 539 16.36 -10.75 -6.11
N PHE A 540 15.65 -10.10 -7.02
CA PHE A 540 14.50 -9.27 -6.68
C PHE A 540 13.27 -9.75 -7.41
N ARG A 541 12.13 -9.66 -6.73
CA ARG A 541 10.80 -9.88 -7.29
C ARG A 541 10.03 -8.58 -7.32
N LEU A 542 9.46 -8.28 -8.47
CA LEU A 542 8.41 -7.28 -8.62
C LEU A 542 7.06 -7.98 -8.45
N THR A 543 6.25 -7.54 -7.48
CA THR A 543 4.85 -7.93 -7.39
C THR A 543 3.98 -6.74 -7.81
N VAL A 544 3.06 -6.98 -8.74
CA VAL A 544 2.08 -6.01 -9.25
C VAL A 544 0.70 -6.44 -8.77
N ARG A 545 -0.05 -5.51 -8.13
CA ARG A 545 -1.41 -5.72 -7.63
C ARG A 545 -2.37 -4.75 -8.31
N ASP A 546 -3.56 -5.20 -8.65
CA ASP A 546 -4.64 -4.36 -9.20
C ASP A 546 -5.52 -3.70 -8.13
N ASN A 547 -5.35 -4.07 -6.86
CA ASN A 547 -6.04 -3.52 -5.68
C ASN A 547 -7.57 -3.58 -5.76
N ARG A 548 -8.15 -4.39 -6.62
CA ARG A 548 -9.59 -4.46 -6.83
C ARG A 548 -10.30 -4.96 -5.58
N ALA A 549 -11.28 -4.18 -5.12
CA ALA A 549 -12.06 -4.53 -3.95
C ALA A 549 -12.84 -5.83 -4.17
N GLY A 550 -12.73 -6.77 -3.21
CA GLY A 550 -13.50 -8.00 -3.23
C GLY A 550 -13.01 -9.11 -4.16
N GLY A 551 -11.77 -9.07 -4.59
CA GLY A 551 -11.15 -10.10 -5.42
C GLY A 551 -10.00 -9.55 -6.26
N SER A 552 -9.01 -9.00 -5.57
CA SER A 552 -7.77 -8.48 -6.18
C SER A 552 -7.00 -9.60 -6.87
N GLY A 553 -6.40 -9.27 -8.00
CA GLY A 553 -5.41 -10.08 -8.68
C GLY A 553 -4.01 -9.56 -8.48
N ASN A 554 -3.03 -10.43 -8.50
CA ASN A 554 -1.63 -10.03 -8.52
C ASN A 554 -0.79 -10.93 -9.42
N ASN A 555 0.32 -10.40 -9.88
CA ASN A 555 1.29 -11.14 -10.67
C ASN A 555 2.70 -10.69 -10.30
N SER A 556 3.70 -11.47 -10.65
CA SER A 556 5.09 -11.16 -10.33
C SER A 556 6.05 -11.60 -11.41
N ASP A 557 7.18 -10.89 -11.47
CA ASP A 557 8.33 -11.22 -12.32
C ASP A 557 9.63 -10.97 -11.54
N ASP A 558 10.69 -11.67 -11.91
CA ASP A 558 11.95 -11.71 -11.17
C ASP A 558 13.09 -11.11 -12.03
N THR A 559 14.03 -10.39 -11.38
CA THR A 559 15.28 -9.93 -11.97
C THR A 559 16.47 -10.26 -11.09
N LYS A 560 17.61 -10.47 -11.71
CA LYS A 560 18.87 -10.80 -11.06
C LYS A 560 19.90 -9.68 -11.24
N ILE A 561 20.45 -9.21 -10.15
CA ILE A 561 21.48 -8.18 -10.12
C ILE A 561 22.79 -8.77 -9.63
N THR A 562 23.82 -8.68 -10.46
CA THR A 562 25.18 -9.14 -10.13
C THR A 562 26.03 -7.95 -9.68
N VAL A 563 26.50 -7.98 -8.44
CA VAL A 563 27.43 -6.96 -7.93
C VAL A 563 28.85 -7.33 -8.32
N ASN A 564 29.52 -6.46 -9.13
CA ASN A 564 30.90 -6.61 -9.51
C ASN A 564 31.82 -5.99 -8.44
N ALA A 565 32.77 -6.75 -7.90
CA ALA A 565 33.68 -6.27 -6.85
C ALA A 565 34.88 -5.47 -7.38
N THR A 566 35.10 -5.45 -8.67
CA THR A 566 36.22 -4.72 -9.32
C THR A 566 35.79 -3.29 -9.68
N ALA A 567 34.59 -3.14 -10.24
CA ALA A 567 33.98 -1.83 -10.51
C ALA A 567 33.34 -1.23 -9.25
N GLY A 568 33.47 0.10 -9.07
CA GLY A 568 32.83 0.84 -8.00
C GLY A 568 33.74 1.19 -6.82
N PRO A 569 33.30 2.15 -5.97
CA PRO A 569 32.01 2.85 -6.06
C PRO A 569 31.96 3.92 -7.15
N PHE A 570 30.87 3.95 -7.89
CA PHE A 570 30.54 5.06 -8.78
C PHE A 570 29.84 6.14 -7.92
N ASN A 571 30.38 7.35 -7.90
CA ASN A 571 29.86 8.43 -7.08
C ASN A 571 30.14 9.81 -7.68
N ILE A 572 29.22 10.76 -7.47
CA ILE A 572 29.40 12.17 -7.80
C ILE A 572 30.43 12.77 -6.83
N THR A 573 31.39 13.52 -7.36
CA THR A 573 32.46 14.14 -6.58
C THR A 573 32.32 15.66 -6.48
N SER A 574 31.41 16.27 -7.27
CA SER A 574 31.09 17.71 -7.21
C SER A 574 29.75 17.94 -6.50
N GLN A 575 29.46 19.19 -6.11
CA GLN A 575 28.23 19.65 -5.44
C GLN A 575 27.87 18.88 -4.16
N ASN A 576 28.84 18.33 -3.46
CA ASN A 576 28.65 17.58 -2.21
C ASN A 576 28.63 18.47 -0.95
N SER A 577 28.72 19.79 -1.13
CA SER A 577 28.41 20.81 -0.14
C SER A 577 27.34 21.75 -0.71
N ALA A 578 26.61 22.45 0.20
CA ALA A 578 25.57 23.38 -0.22
C ALA A 578 26.16 24.51 -1.09
N VAL A 579 25.57 24.73 -2.26
CA VAL A 579 26.00 25.74 -3.25
C VAL A 579 24.80 26.49 -3.79
N SER A 580 25.07 27.71 -4.29
CA SER A 580 24.07 28.56 -4.94
C SER A 580 24.53 28.92 -6.33
N TYR A 581 23.64 28.77 -7.32
CA TYR A 581 23.90 29.08 -8.73
C TYR A 581 22.88 30.12 -9.26
N ALA A 582 23.35 30.91 -10.22
CA ALA A 582 22.41 31.68 -11.04
C ALA A 582 21.75 30.74 -12.06
N GLY A 583 20.45 30.87 -12.24
CA GLY A 583 19.73 30.13 -13.28
C GLY A 583 20.30 30.41 -14.67
N GLY A 584 20.40 29.39 -15.51
CA GLY A 584 21.05 29.44 -16.82
C GLY A 584 22.58 29.50 -16.78
N SER A 585 23.22 29.35 -15.60
CA SER A 585 24.69 29.25 -15.52
C SER A 585 25.17 27.84 -15.91
N THR A 586 26.34 27.77 -16.51
CA THR A 586 27.01 26.47 -16.80
C THR A 586 27.81 26.03 -15.59
N GLN A 587 27.63 24.78 -15.18
CA GLN A 587 28.36 24.17 -14.08
C GLN A 587 28.96 22.84 -14.51
N THR A 588 30.17 22.54 -14.03
CA THR A 588 30.80 21.26 -14.28
C THR A 588 30.39 20.27 -13.19
N ILE A 589 29.86 19.12 -13.63
CA ILE A 589 29.54 17.99 -12.76
C ILE A 589 30.66 16.98 -12.93
N THR A 590 31.19 16.49 -11.81
CA THR A 590 32.26 15.47 -11.82
C THR A 590 31.82 14.24 -11.04
N TRP A 591 32.29 13.08 -11.48
CA TRP A 591 32.03 11.78 -10.87
C TRP A 591 33.22 10.84 -11.00
N ASN A 592 33.26 9.84 -10.13
CA ASN A 592 34.21 8.77 -10.20
C ASN A 592 33.69 7.66 -11.12
N VAL A 593 34.30 7.44 -12.26
CA VAL A 593 33.92 6.40 -13.23
C VAL A 593 34.08 4.99 -12.65
N ALA A 594 35.10 4.79 -11.82
CA ALA A 594 35.31 3.58 -11.01
C ALA A 594 35.24 2.26 -11.81
N GLY A 595 35.74 2.23 -13.06
CA GLY A 595 35.74 1.04 -13.88
C GLY A 595 34.41 0.59 -14.45
N THR A 596 33.38 1.43 -14.41
CA THR A 596 32.04 1.11 -14.92
C THR A 596 31.93 1.05 -16.44
N THR A 597 32.92 1.54 -17.18
CA THR A 597 33.01 1.39 -18.63
C THR A 597 33.45 -0.01 -19.07
N SER A 598 33.83 -0.87 -18.13
CA SER A 598 34.31 -2.23 -18.33
C SER A 598 33.80 -3.16 -17.21
N ASN A 599 34.51 -4.26 -16.95
CA ASN A 599 34.27 -5.18 -15.83
C ASN A 599 32.85 -5.79 -15.80
N GLY A 600 32.20 -5.98 -16.95
CA GLY A 600 30.88 -6.52 -17.07
C GLY A 600 29.72 -5.49 -16.78
N VAL A 601 30.07 -4.30 -16.32
CA VAL A 601 29.10 -3.15 -16.21
C VAL A 601 28.98 -2.50 -17.60
N ASN A 602 30.11 -2.27 -18.29
CA ASN A 602 30.22 -1.90 -19.71
C ASN A 602 29.38 -0.69 -20.13
N THR A 603 29.28 0.33 -19.26
CA THR A 603 28.46 1.52 -19.47
C THR A 603 29.32 2.68 -19.98
N ALA A 604 29.33 2.87 -21.30
CA ALA A 604 30.16 3.88 -21.98
C ALA A 604 29.64 5.32 -21.78
N ASN A 605 28.33 5.50 -21.54
CA ASN A 605 27.69 6.81 -21.43
C ASN A 605 26.87 6.91 -20.13
N VAL A 606 26.64 8.15 -19.66
CA VAL A 606 25.81 8.48 -18.53
C VAL A 606 24.78 9.56 -18.90
N ASP A 607 23.67 9.57 -18.18
CA ASP A 607 22.68 10.63 -18.23
C ASP A 607 22.83 11.52 -17.00
N ILE A 608 22.73 12.83 -17.17
CA ILE A 608 22.73 13.79 -16.08
C ILE A 608 21.32 14.34 -15.90
N LEU A 609 20.75 14.16 -14.70
CA LEU A 609 19.40 14.53 -14.38
C LEU A 609 19.38 15.61 -13.28
N TRP A 610 18.33 16.38 -13.27
CA TRP A 610 18.08 17.46 -12.33
C TRP A 610 16.76 17.27 -11.59
N SER A 611 16.78 17.53 -10.32
CA SER A 611 15.59 17.61 -9.46
C SER A 611 15.51 19.01 -8.83
N THR A 612 14.31 19.58 -8.76
CA THR A 612 14.02 20.82 -8.01
C THR A 612 13.43 20.57 -6.64
N ASN A 613 13.11 19.31 -6.29
CA ASN A 613 12.29 18.92 -5.14
C ASN A 613 12.95 17.79 -4.34
N ASN A 614 14.27 17.92 -4.12
CA ASN A 614 15.05 16.98 -3.28
C ASN A 614 14.90 15.52 -3.73
N GLY A 615 14.98 15.26 -5.04
CA GLY A 615 14.97 13.90 -5.60
C GLY A 615 13.59 13.25 -5.72
N SER A 616 12.50 13.97 -5.45
CA SER A 616 11.13 13.44 -5.62
C SER A 616 10.74 13.27 -7.09
N SER A 617 11.28 14.08 -7.98
CA SER A 617 11.15 13.93 -9.44
C SER A 617 12.41 14.39 -10.16
N TRP A 618 12.63 13.87 -11.36
CA TRP A 618 13.83 14.09 -12.14
C TRP A 618 13.52 14.50 -13.58
N THR A 619 14.29 15.45 -14.11
CA THR A 619 14.30 15.85 -15.52
C THR A 619 15.70 15.71 -16.09
N THR A 620 15.81 15.20 -17.30
CA THR A 620 17.12 15.02 -17.96
C THR A 620 17.68 16.38 -18.38
N LEU A 621 18.88 16.73 -17.90
CA LEU A 621 19.66 17.87 -18.39
C LEU A 621 20.45 17.50 -19.63
N LEU A 622 21.08 16.32 -19.62
CA LEU A 622 21.90 15.85 -20.72
C LEU A 622 21.83 14.32 -20.76
N ALA A 623 21.53 13.77 -21.92
CA ALA A 623 21.46 12.33 -22.13
C ALA A 623 22.71 11.84 -22.86
N ALA A 624 23.13 10.62 -22.54
CA ALA A 624 24.15 9.84 -23.23
C ALA A 624 25.49 10.58 -23.42
N THR A 625 25.92 11.37 -22.41
CA THR A 625 27.27 11.95 -22.42
C THR A 625 28.33 10.87 -22.09
N PRO A 626 29.59 10.98 -22.57
CA PRO A 626 30.63 10.01 -22.23
C PRO A 626 30.79 9.81 -20.72
N ASN A 627 30.99 8.57 -20.31
CA ASN A 627 31.26 8.22 -18.92
C ASN A 627 32.79 8.34 -18.66
N ASP A 628 33.28 9.59 -18.71
CA ASP A 628 34.71 9.94 -18.60
C ASP A 628 35.06 10.69 -17.30
N GLY A 629 34.05 10.95 -16.43
CA GLY A 629 34.22 11.53 -15.11
C GLY A 629 33.91 13.03 -15.02
N SER A 630 33.56 13.72 -16.12
CA SER A 630 33.28 15.17 -16.07
C SER A 630 32.39 15.65 -17.21
N GLN A 631 31.43 16.50 -16.91
CA GLN A 631 30.59 17.13 -17.94
C GLN A 631 30.06 18.49 -17.50
N ALA A 632 30.13 19.45 -18.42
CA ALA A 632 29.48 20.75 -18.22
C ALA A 632 28.00 20.68 -18.58
N VAL A 633 27.12 21.18 -17.70
CA VAL A 633 25.67 21.28 -17.90
C VAL A 633 25.14 22.66 -17.58
N THR A 634 24.07 23.06 -18.24
CA THR A 634 23.38 24.32 -17.94
C THR A 634 22.31 24.07 -16.87
N ILE A 635 22.41 24.77 -15.73
CA ILE A 635 21.43 24.70 -14.65
C ILE A 635 20.13 25.40 -15.08
N PRO A 636 18.96 24.77 -14.93
CA PRO A 636 17.68 25.38 -15.31
C PRO A 636 17.43 26.73 -14.63
N ASN A 637 16.80 27.68 -15.35
CA ASN A 637 16.45 29.00 -14.82
C ASN A 637 15.13 28.93 -14.00
N ALA A 638 15.07 28.09 -13.00
CA ALA A 638 13.93 27.89 -12.12
C ALA A 638 14.36 27.98 -10.65
N ALA A 639 13.63 28.73 -9.85
CA ALA A 639 13.93 28.88 -8.42
C ALA A 639 13.82 27.54 -7.68
N THR A 640 14.81 27.23 -6.87
CA THR A 640 14.75 26.15 -5.90
C THR A 640 15.76 26.35 -4.78
N THR A 641 15.51 25.78 -3.60
CA THR A 641 16.45 25.65 -2.49
C THR A 641 16.81 24.20 -2.20
N SER A 642 16.26 23.28 -2.98
CA SER A 642 16.38 21.82 -2.81
C SER A 642 16.76 21.11 -4.11
N GLY A 643 17.54 21.79 -4.96
CA GLY A 643 18.05 21.22 -6.20
C GLY A 643 18.99 20.05 -5.95
N ARG A 644 18.93 19.03 -6.81
CA ARG A 644 19.82 17.84 -6.80
C ARG A 644 20.21 17.47 -8.23
N ILE A 645 21.40 16.88 -8.34
CA ILE A 645 21.91 16.28 -9.57
C ILE A 645 22.06 14.78 -9.39
N MET A 646 21.60 14.02 -10.37
CA MET A 646 21.85 12.59 -10.48
C MET A 646 22.70 12.34 -11.72
N VAL A 647 23.73 11.50 -11.59
CA VAL A 647 24.45 10.91 -12.73
C VAL A 647 24.13 9.43 -12.76
N LYS A 648 23.57 8.95 -13.85
CA LYS A 648 23.04 7.59 -14.01
C LYS A 648 23.60 6.95 -15.27
N GLY A 649 24.00 5.68 -15.22
CA GLY A 649 24.38 4.94 -16.42
C GLY A 649 23.28 4.96 -17.48
N THR A 650 23.59 5.36 -18.71
CA THR A 650 22.63 5.37 -19.83
C THR A 650 22.16 3.95 -20.13
N ASN A 651 20.84 3.74 -20.17
CA ASN A 651 20.22 2.42 -20.28
C ASN A 651 20.67 1.42 -19.21
N HIS A 652 21.07 1.92 -18.05
CA HIS A 652 21.54 1.12 -16.93
C HIS A 652 20.83 1.52 -15.63
N ILE A 653 21.00 0.73 -14.56
CA ILE A 653 20.29 0.91 -13.30
C ILE A 653 21.11 1.59 -12.20
N PHE A 654 22.46 1.60 -12.28
CA PHE A 654 23.30 2.26 -11.28
C PHE A 654 23.30 3.77 -11.47
N PHE A 655 23.42 4.50 -10.38
CA PHE A 655 23.48 5.96 -10.36
C PHE A 655 24.13 6.46 -9.07
N ASP A 656 24.33 7.77 -8.98
CA ASP A 656 24.54 8.47 -7.72
C ASP A 656 23.90 9.86 -7.74
N VAL A 657 23.68 10.44 -6.56
CA VAL A 657 23.11 11.78 -6.36
C VAL A 657 24.06 12.60 -5.49
N ASN A 658 24.29 13.85 -5.85
CA ASN A 658 25.11 14.74 -5.04
C ASN A 658 24.53 14.89 -3.61
N ASN A 659 25.40 15.02 -2.58
CA ASN A 659 25.03 14.86 -1.18
C ASN A 659 24.41 16.11 -0.54
N ALA A 660 24.40 17.27 -1.22
CA ALA A 660 23.93 18.53 -0.65
C ALA A 660 22.94 19.27 -1.57
N ASN A 661 22.15 20.14 -0.98
CA ASN A 661 21.19 20.94 -1.73
C ASN A 661 21.88 22.00 -2.59
N ILE A 662 21.36 22.19 -3.81
CA ILE A 662 21.73 23.23 -4.73
C ILE A 662 20.61 24.27 -4.74
N SER A 663 20.93 25.51 -4.38
CA SER A 663 20.01 26.62 -4.54
C SER A 663 20.15 27.27 -5.91
N VAL A 664 19.04 27.61 -6.54
CA VAL A 664 19.05 28.34 -7.82
C VAL A 664 18.27 29.64 -7.68
N THR A 665 18.94 30.74 -7.96
CA THR A 665 18.32 32.04 -8.11
C THR A 665 18.08 32.32 -9.61
N PRO A 666 16.81 32.44 -10.03
CA PRO A 666 16.53 32.73 -11.43
C PRO A 666 17.19 34.04 -11.88
N LYS A 667 17.81 34.02 -13.03
CA LYS A 667 18.15 35.28 -13.70
C LYS A 667 16.86 35.98 -14.12
N ALA A 668 16.69 37.20 -13.71
CA ALA A 668 15.66 38.04 -14.30
C ALA A 668 15.85 38.02 -15.83
N ILE A 669 14.82 37.61 -16.53
CA ILE A 669 14.78 37.87 -17.98
C ILE A 669 14.79 39.38 -18.11
N LYS A 670 15.96 40.02 -18.33
CA LYS A 670 15.96 41.34 -18.86
C LYS A 670 15.26 41.20 -20.21
N LEU A 671 14.03 41.68 -20.28
CA LEU A 671 13.53 42.08 -21.57
C LEU A 671 14.60 43.07 -22.07
N VAL A 672 15.40 42.65 -23.04
CA VAL A 672 16.31 43.55 -23.73
C VAL A 672 15.36 44.52 -24.42
N ASP A 673 15.18 45.69 -23.84
CA ASP A 673 14.75 46.85 -24.60
C ASP A 673 15.81 47.03 -25.68
N LYS A 674 15.61 46.37 -26.80
CA LYS A 674 16.29 46.69 -28.02
C LYS A 674 15.79 48.10 -28.31
N GLU A 675 16.62 49.10 -28.03
CA GLU A 675 16.40 50.44 -28.60
C GLU A 675 16.28 50.24 -30.10
N VAL A 676 15.05 50.04 -30.55
CA VAL A 676 14.68 50.14 -31.93
C VAL A 676 14.77 51.64 -32.25
N SER A 677 15.80 52.02 -33.01
CA SER A 677 15.82 53.31 -33.69
C SER A 677 14.41 53.56 -34.22
N ARG A 678 13.80 54.65 -33.74
CA ARG A 678 12.49 55.09 -34.14
C ARG A 678 12.50 55.42 -35.63
N GLU A 679 12.23 54.42 -36.46
CA GLU A 679 11.48 54.66 -37.67
C GLU A 679 10.00 54.69 -37.26
N THR A 680 9.32 55.78 -37.57
CA THR A 680 7.91 56.01 -37.26
C THR A 680 7.02 55.11 -38.08
N SER A 681 6.89 53.82 -37.66
CA SER A 681 5.83 52.95 -38.12
C SER A 681 4.60 53.20 -37.23
N ALA A 682 3.45 53.47 -37.84
CA ALA A 682 2.20 53.71 -37.15
C ALA A 682 1.89 52.56 -36.19
N ASP A 683 1.70 52.88 -34.90
CA ASP A 683 1.54 51.89 -33.81
C ASP A 683 0.30 50.97 -34.04
N MET A 684 0.51 49.67 -34.05
CA MET A 684 -0.58 48.67 -34.20
C MET A 684 -1.66 48.90 -33.16
N LYS A 685 -2.93 49.05 -33.58
CA LYS A 685 -4.07 49.24 -32.68
C LYS A 685 -5.02 48.06 -32.72
N LEU A 686 -5.61 47.73 -31.57
CA LEU A 686 -6.56 46.66 -31.36
C LEU A 686 -7.90 47.25 -30.90
N TYR A 687 -8.98 46.97 -31.62
CA TYR A 687 -10.32 47.42 -31.23
C TYR A 687 -11.44 46.53 -31.79
N PRO A 688 -12.60 46.42 -31.11
CA PRO A 688 -12.79 46.89 -29.74
C PRO A 688 -11.94 46.09 -28.74
N ASN A 689 -11.61 46.71 -27.61
CA ASN A 689 -10.94 46.03 -26.50
C ASN A 689 -11.54 46.57 -25.18
N PRO A 690 -12.40 45.84 -24.49
CA PRO A 690 -12.75 44.40 -24.66
C PRO A 690 -13.45 44.04 -25.96
N VAL A 691 -13.22 42.83 -26.44
CA VAL A 691 -13.77 42.28 -27.67
C VAL A 691 -14.71 41.10 -27.39
N LYS A 692 -15.87 41.04 -28.11
CA LYS A 692 -16.75 39.88 -28.07
C LYS A 692 -16.32 38.78 -29.07
N ASP A 693 -16.43 39.08 -30.38
CA ASP A 693 -16.24 38.00 -31.38
C ASP A 693 -15.19 38.36 -32.42
N VAL A 694 -15.04 39.60 -32.78
CA VAL A 694 -14.15 40.03 -33.86
C VAL A 694 -13.24 41.19 -33.37
N LEU A 695 -11.95 40.91 -33.35
CA LEU A 695 -10.91 41.87 -33.01
C LEU A 695 -10.35 42.47 -34.29
N THR A 696 -10.47 43.77 -34.45
CA THR A 696 -9.88 44.53 -35.56
C THR A 696 -8.46 44.98 -35.20
N ILE A 697 -7.54 44.73 -36.13
CA ILE A 697 -6.13 45.06 -36.02
C ILE A 697 -5.80 46.06 -37.15
N SER A 698 -5.29 47.22 -36.80
CA SER A 698 -4.86 48.23 -37.78
C SER A 698 -3.35 48.43 -37.69
N ASN A 699 -2.78 48.93 -38.79
CA ASN A 699 -1.34 49.21 -38.92
C ASN A 699 -0.44 47.96 -38.75
N THR A 700 -0.82 46.88 -39.46
CA THR A 700 0.01 45.69 -39.58
C THR A 700 0.24 45.35 -41.06
N ASN A 701 1.43 44.87 -41.39
CA ASN A 701 1.80 44.41 -42.71
C ASN A 701 1.82 42.85 -42.82
N THR A 702 1.43 42.17 -41.76
CA THR A 702 1.46 40.71 -41.69
C THR A 702 0.04 40.19 -41.50
N GLU A 703 -0.34 39.18 -42.22
CA GLU A 703 -1.68 38.57 -42.15
C GLU A 703 -1.81 37.44 -41.12
N GLU A 704 -0.68 36.88 -40.62
CA GLU A 704 -0.72 35.77 -39.66
C GLU A 704 -0.67 36.31 -38.22
N TYR A 705 -1.52 35.70 -37.38
CA TYR A 705 -1.55 36.01 -35.95
C TYR A 705 -1.54 34.72 -35.07
N LYS A 706 -1.02 34.88 -33.85
CA LYS A 706 -1.05 33.90 -32.79
C LYS A 706 -1.61 34.52 -31.53
N ILE A 707 -2.48 33.82 -30.80
CA ILE A 707 -3.03 34.26 -29.52
C ILE A 707 -2.59 33.34 -28.42
N PHE A 708 -2.08 33.88 -27.35
CA PHE A 708 -1.59 33.21 -26.17
C PHE A 708 -2.43 33.61 -24.96
N ASP A 709 -2.63 32.71 -24.03
CA ASP A 709 -3.14 33.06 -22.72
C ASP A 709 -2.05 33.73 -21.86
N MET A 710 -2.41 34.19 -20.66
CA MET A 710 -1.48 34.89 -19.78
C MET A 710 -0.37 34.02 -19.21
N SER A 711 -0.44 32.69 -19.41
CA SER A 711 0.65 31.73 -19.07
C SER A 711 1.64 31.55 -20.21
N GLY A 712 1.38 32.12 -21.40
CA GLY A 712 2.19 31.97 -22.60
C GLY A 712 1.84 30.76 -23.47
N LYS A 713 0.75 30.03 -23.14
CA LYS A 713 0.27 28.90 -23.94
C LYS A 713 -0.47 29.43 -25.19
N LEU A 714 -0.10 28.90 -26.38
CA LEU A 714 -0.81 29.17 -27.61
C LEU A 714 -2.23 28.59 -27.53
N VAL A 715 -3.26 29.46 -27.67
CA VAL A 715 -4.67 29.08 -27.56
C VAL A 715 -5.44 29.26 -28.87
N HIS A 716 -4.94 30.08 -29.80
CA HIS A 716 -5.54 30.28 -31.10
C HIS A 716 -4.50 30.83 -32.10
N SER A 717 -4.65 30.51 -33.40
CA SER A 717 -3.84 31.10 -34.47
C SER A 717 -4.62 31.09 -35.79
N GLY A 718 -4.30 32.00 -36.67
CA GLY A 718 -4.96 32.10 -37.96
C GLY A 718 -4.43 33.22 -38.85
N LYS A 719 -5.14 33.52 -39.93
CA LYS A 719 -4.87 34.66 -40.83
C LYS A 719 -5.91 35.73 -40.65
N LEU A 720 -5.46 36.96 -40.65
CA LEU A 720 -6.35 38.14 -40.60
C LEU A 720 -7.21 38.20 -41.88
N GLN A 721 -8.51 38.35 -41.72
CA GLN A 721 -9.44 38.54 -42.82
C GLN A 721 -9.81 40.04 -42.87
N ARG A 722 -9.28 40.76 -43.85
CA ARG A 722 -9.47 42.23 -43.98
C ARG A 722 -9.08 42.97 -42.70
N GLY A 723 -7.97 42.59 -42.08
CA GLY A 723 -7.49 43.21 -40.84
C GLY A 723 -8.25 42.80 -39.57
N THR A 724 -9.02 41.69 -39.60
CA THR A 724 -9.76 41.23 -38.43
C THR A 724 -9.38 39.79 -38.05
N ALA A 725 -9.39 39.49 -36.77
CA ALA A 725 -9.25 38.15 -36.19
C ALA A 725 -10.56 37.74 -35.52
N ASN A 726 -11.06 36.55 -35.85
CA ASN A 726 -12.19 35.96 -35.14
C ASN A 726 -11.73 35.35 -33.84
N VAL A 727 -12.24 35.84 -32.71
CA VAL A 727 -11.91 35.42 -31.36
C VAL A 727 -13.12 34.83 -30.60
N SER A 728 -14.22 34.55 -31.34
CA SER A 728 -15.48 34.03 -30.73
C SER A 728 -15.29 32.70 -29.97
N SER A 729 -14.31 31.90 -30.37
CA SER A 729 -13.99 30.59 -29.72
C SER A 729 -13.21 30.72 -28.39
N LEU A 730 -12.70 31.95 -28.09
CA LEU A 730 -11.96 32.16 -26.83
C LEU A 730 -12.93 32.35 -25.68
N ILE A 731 -12.57 31.79 -24.52
CA ILE A 731 -13.30 32.02 -23.27
C ILE A 731 -13.01 33.46 -22.75
N LYS A 732 -13.95 33.99 -21.97
CA LYS A 732 -13.77 35.32 -21.34
C LYS A 732 -12.46 35.38 -20.53
N GLY A 733 -11.64 36.39 -20.81
CA GLY A 733 -10.31 36.48 -20.17
C GLY A 733 -9.37 37.45 -20.86
N ALA A 734 -8.15 37.60 -20.32
CA ALA A 734 -7.07 38.38 -20.88
C ALA A 734 -6.16 37.51 -21.75
N TYR A 735 -5.76 38.02 -22.91
CA TYR A 735 -4.94 37.35 -23.91
C TYR A 735 -3.88 38.23 -24.50
N MET A 736 -2.83 37.64 -25.04
CA MET A 736 -1.81 38.32 -25.86
C MET A 736 -1.98 37.91 -27.31
N ILE A 737 -2.09 38.86 -28.23
CA ILE A 737 -2.04 38.58 -29.67
C ILE A 737 -0.69 39.02 -30.23
N GLN A 738 -0.05 38.10 -30.93
CA GLN A 738 1.20 38.35 -31.66
C GLN A 738 0.94 38.36 -33.15
N ILE A 739 1.42 39.40 -33.81
CA ILE A 739 1.36 39.60 -35.26
C ILE A 739 2.75 40.02 -35.73
N GLY A 740 3.44 39.16 -36.49
CA GLY A 740 4.86 39.32 -36.77
C GLY A 740 5.67 39.39 -35.47
N GLU A 741 6.47 40.44 -35.30
CA GLU A 741 7.26 40.65 -34.08
C GLU A 741 6.51 41.45 -33.00
N THR A 742 5.32 41.98 -33.29
CA THR A 742 4.56 42.84 -32.36
C THR A 742 3.56 42.02 -31.55
N THR A 743 3.59 42.19 -30.25
CA THR A 743 2.65 41.53 -29.32
C THR A 743 1.88 42.58 -28.51
N LYS A 744 0.55 42.48 -28.48
CA LYS A 744 -0.33 43.37 -27.68
C LYS A 744 -1.36 42.59 -26.88
N ARG A 745 -1.74 43.13 -25.73
CA ARG A 745 -2.78 42.55 -24.86
C ARG A 745 -4.17 43.01 -25.32
N PHE A 746 -5.13 42.10 -25.25
CA PHE A 746 -6.55 42.38 -25.36
C PHE A 746 -7.36 41.62 -24.34
N ILE A 747 -8.61 42.04 -24.14
CA ILE A 747 -9.56 41.41 -23.23
C ILE A 747 -10.70 40.82 -24.05
N LYS A 748 -10.96 39.51 -23.89
CA LYS A 748 -12.15 38.85 -24.43
C LYS A 748 -13.29 38.96 -23.41
N ASP A 749 -14.44 39.50 -23.88
CA ASP A 749 -15.64 39.74 -23.06
C ASP A 749 -16.67 38.60 -23.16
#